data_3158584071f764c9ec969d8b405f5518
#
_entry.id   3158584071f764c9ec969d8b405f5518
#
_cell.length_a   1.000
_cell.length_b   1.000
_cell.length_c   1.000
_cell.angle_alpha   90.00
_cell.angle_beta   90.00
_cell.angle_gamma   90.00
#
_symmetry.space_group_name_H-M   'P 1'
#
loop_
_entity.id
_entity.type
_entity.pdbx_description
1 polymer ?
#
loop_
_entity_poly.entity_id
_entity_poly.type
_entity_poly.pdbx_seq_one_letter_code
_entity_poly.pdbx_strand_id
1 'polypeptide(L)'
;MTDIACKTADNTIAFSIKDEGLFLNSLICDDVEFLLDGSVPLPDSYLLHGEKKAFSWKYSSSERNASGFSVLFCDTCVSCAYRINVRCRSDINGPAEISAVLTNGSGEPLRVFLRELILVECSFPSAPVAWSFPKESGVAEGVVWHNEPQTFFKGTGIYRDIMTENNSVLIETTTLQDFNAGGKVPMVYLDAENCGMFVAFEWSSSRIIVNGLSGNKVRVSLDFHENFNTVISAGGDLIIPPIYFGGYKGDIEDGSNLFKRWFFLEKTPRSVRENENEPLTQIDYQLYAATAKKLGIQSIKWDYGWWTDRPTTEAMHEGSWHLRNPEYINNIRREFKAKTLRDYGNAMSQLNMNWTLYALLHDCRSDDGLESDDRLTSVGPNSHPEWFSNRKIGGVCPVADLGNEECAAYIKRKLFALFTSSRAKTWRSDFEPIACCSDKKNRHDADGNDVQYWCSRGFYDIVDYLIESIPGFRYESCSSGGSMKDFATMHRASVINNDDSADWMSLRTTFYDSSYCFPPAQLQSPANPDTFCPDCEKYYAGKGDKDMGMRSVIMSAVMLGSWCNRVDGETLHHGLEAYYAKYLRLHNEVIKPLMRHGNLYHTLPRPDHIHWDGMQYGCDFIPESGVGGVLFLFKPTDQNEPAIHVTIRGLNPSYIYCADYLERKNQSYSATGEELMKNGLTCLIPEATGSEIVLFRVEGKSSEEERYFF
;
A
#
# COMPACT_ATOMS: atom_id res chain seq x y z
N MET A 1 -8.95 11.05 -38.78
CA MET A 1 -9.49 10.89 -37.42
C MET A 1 -9.89 9.42 -37.30
N THR A 2 -9.37 8.72 -36.31
CA THR A 2 -9.69 7.29 -36.09
C THR A 2 -10.29 7.17 -34.71
N ASP A 3 -11.53 6.71 -34.61
CA ASP A 3 -12.21 6.49 -33.34
C ASP A 3 -12.01 5.06 -32.87
N ILE A 4 -11.69 4.89 -31.60
CA ILE A 4 -11.43 3.61 -30.95
C ILE A 4 -12.21 3.58 -29.65
N ALA A 5 -12.90 2.48 -29.36
CA ALA A 5 -13.52 2.25 -28.06
C ALA A 5 -12.85 1.07 -27.35
N CYS A 6 -12.68 1.22 -26.05
CA CYS A 6 -12.30 0.17 -25.11
C CYS A 6 -13.43 -0.11 -24.12
N LYS A 7 -13.49 -1.33 -23.63
CA LYS A 7 -14.49 -1.73 -22.62
C LYS A 7 -13.85 -2.50 -21.49
N THR A 8 -14.28 -2.20 -20.27
CA THR A 8 -14.23 -3.12 -19.14
C THR A 8 -15.60 -3.78 -19.00
N ALA A 9 -15.83 -4.59 -17.98
CA ALA A 9 -17.15 -5.19 -17.82
C ALA A 9 -18.24 -4.13 -17.49
N ASP A 10 -17.85 -3.04 -16.85
CA ASP A 10 -18.74 -1.96 -16.36
C ASP A 10 -18.55 -0.62 -17.08
N ASN A 11 -17.42 -0.38 -17.75
CA ASN A 11 -17.12 0.90 -18.40
C ASN A 11 -16.98 0.75 -19.92
N THR A 12 -17.45 1.77 -20.65
CA THR A 12 -17.15 1.97 -22.06
C THR A 12 -16.45 3.31 -22.24
N ILE A 13 -15.24 3.30 -22.79
CA ILE A 13 -14.44 4.51 -23.00
C ILE A 13 -14.15 4.67 -24.48
N ALA A 14 -14.50 5.83 -25.02
CA ALA A 14 -14.26 6.16 -26.42
C ALA A 14 -13.10 7.14 -26.55
N PHE A 15 -12.26 6.90 -27.54
CA PHE A 15 -11.09 7.71 -27.87
C PHE A 15 -11.13 8.14 -29.34
N SER A 16 -10.54 9.29 -29.62
CA SER A 16 -10.19 9.69 -30.99
C SER A 16 -8.71 10.04 -31.12
N ILE A 17 -8.11 9.63 -32.21
CA ILE A 17 -6.72 9.88 -32.52
C ILE A 17 -6.63 11.02 -33.53
N LYS A 18 -5.87 12.06 -33.22
CA LYS A 18 -5.54 13.19 -34.08
C LYS A 18 -4.02 13.38 -34.06
N ASP A 19 -3.48 14.22 -34.95
CA ASP A 19 -2.05 14.53 -34.97
C ASP A 19 -1.58 15.19 -33.63
N GLU A 20 -2.49 15.92 -32.99
CA GLU A 20 -2.21 16.63 -31.73
C GLU A 20 -2.25 15.72 -30.48
N GLY A 21 -2.68 14.47 -30.58
CA GLY A 21 -2.71 13.55 -29.43
C GLY A 21 -3.85 12.53 -29.45
N LEU A 22 -3.97 11.86 -28.31
CA LEU A 22 -5.07 10.95 -28.00
C LEU A 22 -6.11 11.69 -27.16
N PHE A 23 -7.33 11.76 -27.67
CA PHE A 23 -8.46 12.43 -27.00
C PHE A 23 -9.41 11.41 -26.42
N LEU A 24 -9.92 11.69 -25.22
CA LEU A 24 -10.96 10.93 -24.56
C LEU A 24 -12.29 11.62 -24.85
N ASN A 25 -13.19 10.92 -25.52
CA ASN A 25 -14.47 11.51 -25.97
C ASN A 25 -15.65 11.10 -25.10
N SER A 26 -15.56 9.98 -24.41
CA SER A 26 -16.67 9.41 -23.62
C SER A 26 -16.13 8.46 -22.56
N LEU A 27 -16.75 8.51 -21.38
CA LEU A 27 -16.66 7.50 -20.32
C LEU A 27 -18.08 7.21 -19.83
N ILE A 28 -18.61 6.06 -20.21
CA ILE A 28 -19.94 5.61 -19.80
C ILE A 28 -19.80 4.46 -18.82
N CYS A 29 -20.42 4.61 -17.65
CA CYS A 29 -20.59 3.53 -16.67
C CYS A 29 -22.07 3.43 -16.30
N ASP A 30 -22.69 2.27 -16.50
CA ASP A 30 -24.10 1.98 -16.19
C ASP A 30 -25.05 3.10 -16.70
N ASP A 31 -24.96 3.45 -17.97
CA ASP A 31 -25.74 4.50 -18.65
C ASP A 31 -25.45 5.95 -18.22
N VAL A 32 -24.52 6.19 -17.30
CA VAL A 32 -24.08 7.54 -16.94
C VAL A 32 -22.85 7.92 -17.78
N GLU A 33 -22.96 9.00 -18.56
CA GLU A 33 -21.85 9.61 -19.27
C GLU A 33 -21.18 10.65 -18.37
N PHE A 34 -19.91 10.42 -18.02
CA PHE A 34 -19.15 11.33 -17.16
C PHE A 34 -18.32 12.34 -17.94
N LEU A 35 -17.81 11.97 -19.11
CA LEU A 35 -16.81 12.76 -19.81
C LEU A 35 -17.44 13.80 -20.72
N LEU A 36 -16.98 15.04 -20.61
CA LEU A 36 -17.30 16.13 -21.54
C LEU A 36 -16.19 16.32 -22.60
N ASP A 37 -14.94 16.28 -22.13
CA ASP A 37 -13.75 16.42 -22.96
C ASP A 37 -12.54 15.85 -22.20
N GLY A 38 -11.57 15.33 -22.93
CA GLY A 38 -10.35 14.83 -22.32
C GLY A 38 -9.23 14.56 -23.32
N SER A 39 -8.00 14.54 -22.81
CA SER A 39 -6.83 14.23 -23.61
C SER A 39 -5.72 13.56 -22.79
N VAL A 40 -4.92 12.77 -23.45
CA VAL A 40 -3.56 12.38 -23.04
C VAL A 40 -2.61 13.28 -23.84
N PRO A 41 -2.12 14.38 -23.25
CA PRO A 41 -1.28 15.34 -23.95
C PRO A 41 0.02 14.71 -24.42
N LEU A 42 0.51 15.15 -25.57
CA LEU A 42 1.86 14.81 -26.03
C LEU A 42 2.88 15.76 -25.37
N PRO A 43 4.15 15.33 -25.18
CA PRO A 43 5.20 16.21 -24.68
C PRO A 43 5.28 17.51 -25.48
N ASP A 44 5.36 18.65 -24.79
CA ASP A 44 5.24 19.97 -25.42
C ASP A 44 6.50 20.39 -26.18
N SER A 45 7.64 20.26 -25.53
CA SER A 45 8.86 20.88 -26.00
C SER A 45 10.11 20.15 -25.51
N TYR A 46 11.20 20.44 -26.20
CA TYR A 46 12.54 19.94 -25.86
C TYR A 46 13.57 21.07 -25.94
N LEU A 47 14.70 20.85 -25.29
CA LEU A 47 15.89 21.69 -25.40
C LEU A 47 16.99 20.89 -26.07
N LEU A 48 17.52 21.43 -27.15
CA LEU A 48 18.65 20.86 -27.89
C LEU A 48 19.65 21.97 -28.19
N HIS A 49 20.91 21.77 -27.87
CA HIS A 49 22.00 22.78 -28.05
C HIS A 49 21.68 24.14 -27.41
N GLY A 50 20.96 24.18 -26.29
CA GLY A 50 20.59 25.40 -25.60
C GLY A 50 19.34 26.11 -26.16
N GLU A 51 18.75 25.63 -27.24
CA GLU A 51 17.53 26.18 -27.83
C GLU A 51 16.29 25.33 -27.44
N LYS A 52 15.29 26.01 -26.86
CA LYS A 52 13.99 25.37 -26.58
C LYS A 52 13.13 25.39 -27.84
N LYS A 53 12.66 24.21 -28.26
CA LYS A 53 11.82 24.00 -29.45
C LYS A 53 10.57 23.22 -29.06
N ALA A 54 9.48 23.47 -29.77
CA ALA A 54 8.28 22.65 -29.66
C ALA A 54 8.46 21.35 -30.47
N PHE A 55 7.90 20.26 -29.98
CA PHE A 55 7.76 19.05 -30.77
C PHE A 55 6.77 19.25 -31.92
N SER A 56 6.98 18.55 -33.01
CA SER A 56 6.09 18.51 -34.15
C SER A 56 5.58 17.10 -34.38
N TRP A 57 4.69 16.69 -33.48
CA TRP A 57 4.13 15.34 -33.47
C TRP A 57 3.23 15.09 -34.67
N LYS A 58 3.27 13.85 -35.16
CA LYS A 58 2.32 13.31 -36.13
C LYS A 58 1.96 11.90 -35.76
N TYR A 59 0.69 11.58 -35.91
CA TYR A 59 0.22 10.20 -35.83
C TYR A 59 0.97 9.33 -36.84
N SER A 60 1.48 8.20 -36.38
CA SER A 60 2.22 7.23 -37.21
C SER A 60 1.44 5.95 -37.42
N SER A 61 1.02 5.31 -36.34
CA SER A 61 0.31 4.03 -36.38
C SER A 61 -0.50 3.77 -35.11
N SER A 62 -1.45 2.84 -35.20
CA SER A 62 -2.12 2.27 -34.03
C SER A 62 -2.25 0.76 -34.19
N GLU A 63 -2.15 0.05 -33.08
CA GLU A 63 -2.27 -1.40 -33.03
C GLU A 63 -3.31 -1.78 -31.96
N ARG A 64 -4.20 -2.73 -32.30
CA ARG A 64 -5.17 -3.31 -31.35
C ARG A 64 -4.72 -4.68 -30.92
N ASN A 65 -4.99 -5.02 -29.67
CA ASN A 65 -4.84 -6.35 -29.12
C ASN A 65 -6.09 -6.76 -28.32
N ALA A 66 -6.09 -7.94 -27.71
CA ALA A 66 -7.24 -8.47 -26.97
C ALA A 66 -7.61 -7.62 -25.74
N SER A 67 -6.65 -6.88 -25.16
CA SER A 67 -6.82 -6.11 -23.93
C SER A 67 -6.74 -4.59 -24.12
N GLY A 68 -6.75 -4.08 -25.35
CA GLY A 68 -6.69 -2.64 -25.59
C GLY A 68 -6.05 -2.26 -26.92
N PHE A 69 -5.33 -1.15 -26.92
CA PHE A 69 -4.65 -0.65 -28.12
C PHE A 69 -3.41 0.18 -27.75
N SER A 70 -2.51 0.37 -28.71
CA SER A 70 -1.44 1.35 -28.63
C SER A 70 -1.49 2.34 -29.79
N VAL A 71 -1.01 3.57 -29.55
CA VAL A 71 -0.90 4.62 -30.54
C VAL A 71 0.52 5.15 -30.56
N LEU A 72 1.10 5.27 -31.74
CA LEU A 72 2.45 5.80 -31.92
C LEU A 72 2.38 7.16 -32.61
N PHE A 73 3.00 8.14 -31.98
CA PHE A 73 3.28 9.45 -32.56
C PHE A 73 4.79 9.57 -32.80
N CYS A 74 5.16 10.17 -33.91
CA CYS A 74 6.56 10.45 -34.25
C CYS A 74 6.76 11.95 -34.41
N ASP A 75 7.80 12.48 -33.80
CA ASP A 75 8.23 13.84 -34.08
C ASP A 75 8.99 13.90 -35.40
N THR A 76 8.69 14.91 -36.23
CA THR A 76 9.31 15.05 -37.55
C THR A 76 10.64 15.81 -37.53
N CYS A 77 11.02 16.42 -36.39
CA CYS A 77 12.17 17.30 -36.30
C CYS A 77 13.39 16.63 -35.63
N VAL A 78 13.16 15.80 -34.59
CA VAL A 78 14.22 15.24 -33.75
C VAL A 78 14.19 13.71 -33.64
N SER A 79 13.45 13.03 -34.49
CA SER A 79 13.36 11.56 -34.51
C SER A 79 12.92 10.94 -33.18
N CYS A 80 12.09 11.63 -32.40
CA CYS A 80 11.50 11.11 -31.20
C CYS A 80 10.21 10.32 -31.50
N ALA A 81 9.92 9.34 -30.67
CA ALA A 81 8.69 8.56 -30.73
C ALA A 81 7.96 8.60 -29.40
N TYR A 82 6.65 8.83 -29.40
CA TYR A 82 5.81 8.77 -28.22
C TYR A 82 4.73 7.72 -28.42
N ARG A 83 4.80 6.65 -27.63
CA ARG A 83 3.85 5.55 -27.67
C ARG A 83 2.92 5.64 -26.47
N ILE A 84 1.64 5.78 -26.69
CA ILE A 84 0.59 5.69 -25.67
C ILE A 84 -0.01 4.29 -25.73
N ASN A 85 -0.12 3.63 -24.58
CA ASN A 85 -0.76 2.33 -24.44
C ASN A 85 -2.03 2.50 -23.61
N VAL A 86 -3.15 1.96 -24.09
CA VAL A 86 -4.41 1.89 -23.36
C VAL A 86 -4.77 0.43 -23.19
N ARG A 87 -4.95 0.00 -21.93
CA ARG A 87 -5.35 -1.36 -21.58
C ARG A 87 -6.70 -1.33 -20.89
N CYS A 88 -7.62 -2.17 -21.36
CA CYS A 88 -8.95 -2.40 -20.78
C CYS A 88 -9.22 -3.90 -20.79
N ARG A 89 -9.71 -4.44 -19.68
CA ARG A 89 -10.13 -5.85 -19.59
C ARG A 89 -11.65 -5.92 -19.62
N SER A 90 -12.20 -6.51 -20.70
CA SER A 90 -13.65 -6.62 -20.91
C SER A 90 -14.34 -7.66 -20.02
N ASP A 91 -13.58 -8.51 -19.35
CA ASP A 91 -14.06 -9.61 -18.51
C ASP A 91 -14.06 -9.29 -17.00
N ILE A 92 -13.56 -8.12 -16.60
CA ILE A 92 -13.57 -7.68 -15.21
C ILE A 92 -13.99 -6.22 -15.09
N ASN A 93 -14.63 -5.89 -13.96
CA ASN A 93 -14.91 -4.52 -13.56
C ASN A 93 -13.60 -3.81 -13.17
N GLY A 94 -13.45 -2.55 -13.53
CA GLY A 94 -12.26 -1.78 -13.18
C GLY A 94 -11.95 -0.67 -14.17
N PRO A 95 -10.79 -0.01 -14.01
CA PRO A 95 -10.35 1.10 -14.85
C PRO A 95 -9.83 0.70 -16.22
N ALA A 96 -9.75 1.69 -17.10
CA ALA A 96 -8.74 1.69 -18.14
C ALA A 96 -7.39 2.09 -17.55
N GLU A 97 -6.33 1.48 -18.06
CA GLU A 97 -4.94 1.82 -17.76
C GLU A 97 -4.35 2.58 -18.96
N ILE A 98 -3.84 3.78 -18.72
CA ILE A 98 -3.20 4.61 -19.73
C ILE A 98 -1.75 4.81 -19.31
N SER A 99 -0.81 4.38 -20.15
CA SER A 99 0.63 4.56 -19.94
C SER A 99 1.30 5.04 -21.21
N ALA A 100 2.52 5.60 -21.10
CA ALA A 100 3.22 6.01 -22.30
C ALA A 100 4.74 5.83 -22.19
N VAL A 101 5.41 5.85 -23.34
CA VAL A 101 6.87 5.82 -23.45
C VAL A 101 7.31 6.86 -24.46
N LEU A 102 8.19 7.77 -24.06
CA LEU A 102 8.87 8.70 -24.94
C LEU A 102 10.28 8.19 -25.21
N THR A 103 10.56 7.81 -26.44
CA THR A 103 11.88 7.35 -26.89
C THR A 103 12.62 8.47 -27.60
N ASN A 104 13.84 8.73 -27.17
CA ASN A 104 14.75 9.66 -27.83
C ASN A 104 15.49 8.93 -28.96
N GLY A 105 14.99 9.00 -30.20
CA GLY A 105 15.64 8.44 -31.39
C GLY A 105 16.69 9.35 -32.01
N SER A 106 16.97 10.54 -31.43
CA SER A 106 18.04 11.42 -31.88
C SER A 106 19.42 10.84 -31.49
N GLY A 107 20.45 11.26 -32.17
CA GLY A 107 21.81 10.83 -31.86
C GLY A 107 22.44 11.48 -30.61
N GLU A 108 21.70 12.33 -29.90
CA GLU A 108 22.20 13.16 -28.81
C GLU A 108 21.23 13.16 -27.62
N PRO A 109 21.72 13.46 -26.38
CA PRO A 109 20.85 13.65 -25.22
C PRO A 109 19.85 14.79 -25.45
N LEU A 110 18.60 14.59 -25.08
CA LEU A 110 17.51 15.53 -25.27
C LEU A 110 16.84 15.85 -23.94
N ARG A 111 16.82 17.12 -23.56
CA ARG A 111 16.05 17.58 -22.40
C ARG A 111 14.60 17.81 -22.82
N VAL A 112 13.68 17.11 -22.17
CA VAL A 112 12.25 17.14 -22.47
C VAL A 112 11.46 17.78 -21.36
N PHE A 113 10.34 18.41 -21.69
CA PHE A 113 9.41 19.07 -20.77
C PHE A 113 8.05 18.44 -20.92
N LEU A 114 7.47 18.00 -19.80
CA LEU A 114 6.11 17.50 -19.70
C LEU A 114 5.33 18.35 -18.70
N ARG A 115 4.13 18.79 -19.09
CA ARG A 115 3.26 19.54 -18.19
C ARG A 115 2.22 18.64 -17.56
N GLU A 116 1.39 18.04 -18.39
CA GLU A 116 0.27 17.22 -17.98
C GLU A 116 0.38 15.83 -18.60
N LEU A 117 -0.03 14.81 -17.86
CA LEU A 117 -0.06 13.43 -18.31
C LEU A 117 -1.47 13.01 -18.74
N ILE A 118 -2.49 13.58 -18.09
CA ILE A 118 -3.90 13.50 -18.49
C ILE A 118 -4.62 14.79 -18.09
N LEU A 119 -5.59 15.18 -18.88
CA LEU A 119 -6.51 16.27 -18.61
C LEU A 119 -7.92 15.83 -19.00
N VAL A 120 -8.88 15.92 -18.09
CA VAL A 120 -10.27 15.55 -18.34
C VAL A 120 -11.23 16.56 -17.72
N GLU A 121 -12.34 16.86 -18.44
CA GLU A 121 -13.48 17.56 -17.90
C GLU A 121 -14.68 16.61 -17.80
N CYS A 122 -15.26 16.56 -16.63
CA CYS A 122 -16.33 15.63 -16.30
C CYS A 122 -17.58 16.37 -15.80
N SER A 123 -18.74 15.75 -16.00
CA SER A 123 -20.05 16.23 -15.53
C SER A 123 -20.73 15.16 -14.70
N PHE A 124 -21.41 15.58 -13.64
CA PHE A 124 -22.08 14.69 -12.69
C PHE A 124 -23.57 15.07 -12.55
N PRO A 125 -24.44 14.12 -12.13
CA PRO A 125 -25.85 14.39 -11.86
C PRO A 125 -26.06 15.41 -10.72
N SER A 126 -25.18 15.37 -9.73
CA SER A 126 -25.15 16.31 -8.58
C SER A 126 -23.72 16.82 -8.37
N ALA A 127 -23.54 17.81 -7.50
CA ALA A 127 -22.19 18.29 -7.16
C ALA A 127 -21.37 17.16 -6.55
N PRO A 128 -20.25 16.73 -7.19
CA PRO A 128 -19.48 15.62 -6.68
C PRO A 128 -18.66 16.00 -5.46
N VAL A 129 -18.42 15.04 -4.58
CA VAL A 129 -17.49 15.13 -3.46
C VAL A 129 -16.16 14.54 -3.90
N ALA A 130 -15.11 15.33 -3.86
CA ALA A 130 -13.74 14.85 -4.07
C ALA A 130 -13.22 14.23 -2.78
N TRP A 131 -12.97 12.92 -2.82
CA TRP A 131 -12.37 12.17 -1.71
C TRP A 131 -10.89 12.00 -1.96
N SER A 132 -10.05 12.38 -1.00
CA SER A 132 -8.62 12.14 -1.02
C SER A 132 -8.11 11.64 0.33
N PHE A 133 -7.03 10.86 0.31
CA PHE A 133 -6.60 10.02 1.43
C PHE A 133 -5.16 10.34 1.80
N PRO A 134 -4.83 10.43 3.11
CA PRO A 134 -3.44 10.56 3.54
C PRO A 134 -2.69 9.27 3.32
N LYS A 135 -1.40 9.34 3.05
CA LYS A 135 -0.50 8.17 3.10
C LYS A 135 -0.32 7.69 4.52
N GLU A 136 -0.08 8.62 5.43
CA GLU A 136 0.03 8.38 6.85
C GLU A 136 -1.20 8.96 7.54
N SER A 137 -1.81 8.20 8.41
CA SER A 137 -2.91 8.65 9.24
C SER A 137 -2.76 8.09 10.63
N GLY A 138 -3.28 8.83 11.60
CA GLY A 138 -3.66 8.29 12.86
C GLY A 138 -2.63 8.07 13.92
N VAL A 139 -2.11 9.09 14.58
CA VAL A 139 -1.83 8.94 16.00
C VAL A 139 -2.99 9.55 16.78
N ALA A 140 -3.56 8.77 17.72
CA ALA A 140 -4.43 9.34 18.72
C ALA A 140 -3.64 10.39 19.52
N GLU A 141 -4.24 11.59 19.73
CA GLU A 141 -3.60 12.59 20.58
C GLU A 141 -3.26 11.99 21.96
N GLY A 142 -2.03 12.19 22.40
CA GLY A 142 -1.58 11.74 23.73
C GLY A 142 -0.87 10.39 23.77
N VAL A 143 -0.67 9.71 22.68
CA VAL A 143 0.16 8.50 22.66
C VAL A 143 1.63 8.89 22.80
N VAL A 144 2.31 8.23 23.71
CA VAL A 144 3.73 8.44 23.99
C VAL A 144 4.48 7.19 23.58
N TRP A 145 5.41 7.34 22.65
CA TRP A 145 6.33 6.30 22.24
C TRP A 145 7.66 6.48 22.96
N HIS A 146 8.16 5.48 23.65
CA HIS A 146 9.42 5.55 24.41
C HIS A 146 9.56 6.79 25.30
N ASN A 147 8.48 7.23 25.96
CA ASN A 147 8.41 8.44 26.80
C ASN A 147 8.54 9.78 26.05
N GLU A 148 8.43 9.76 24.74
CA GLU A 148 8.40 10.97 23.91
C GLU A 148 7.01 11.18 23.29
N PRO A 149 6.47 12.40 23.27
CA PRO A 149 5.23 12.69 22.58
C PRO A 149 5.37 12.34 21.10
N GLN A 150 4.49 11.48 20.60
CA GLN A 150 4.46 11.16 19.16
C GLN A 150 3.93 12.35 18.38
N THR A 151 4.82 13.11 17.81
CA THR A 151 4.48 14.19 16.86
C THR A 151 4.55 13.74 15.41
N PHE A 152 4.98 12.50 15.16
CA PHE A 152 5.38 12.04 13.84
C PHE A 152 4.20 11.74 12.91
N PHE A 153 3.04 11.38 13.45
CA PHE A 153 1.92 10.83 12.69
C PHE A 153 0.63 11.63 12.85
N LYS A 154 0.68 12.94 12.71
CA LYS A 154 -0.55 13.74 12.63
C LYS A 154 -1.20 13.57 11.27
N GLY A 155 -1.82 12.43 11.04
CA GLY A 155 -2.72 12.23 9.93
C GLY A 155 -3.97 13.08 10.10
N THR A 156 -4.28 13.87 9.08
CA THR A 156 -5.45 14.75 9.07
C THR A 156 -6.74 14.01 8.74
N GLY A 157 -6.67 12.73 8.41
CA GLY A 157 -7.81 11.89 8.02
C GLY A 157 -8.20 12.03 6.55
N ILE A 158 -9.33 11.45 6.22
CA ILE A 158 -9.92 11.52 4.87
C ILE A 158 -10.42 12.92 4.59
N TYR A 159 -10.07 13.47 3.44
CA TYR A 159 -10.57 14.74 2.97
C TYR A 159 -11.79 14.54 2.07
N ARG A 160 -12.83 15.37 2.26
CA ARG A 160 -14.08 15.32 1.53
C ARG A 160 -14.47 16.74 1.14
N ASP A 161 -14.17 17.11 -0.08
CA ASP A 161 -14.39 18.46 -0.59
C ASP A 161 -15.53 18.45 -1.60
N ILE A 162 -16.62 19.16 -1.31
CA ILE A 162 -17.71 19.35 -2.27
C ILE A 162 -17.21 20.25 -3.39
N MET A 163 -17.21 19.72 -4.61
CA MET A 163 -16.70 20.43 -5.76
C MET A 163 -17.74 21.41 -6.30
N THR A 164 -17.45 22.67 -6.13
CA THR A 164 -18.27 23.80 -6.63
C THR A 164 -17.39 24.72 -7.48
N GLU A 165 -18.01 25.64 -8.21
CA GLU A 165 -17.27 26.63 -8.99
C GLU A 165 -16.27 27.39 -8.09
N ASN A 166 -15.02 27.51 -8.58
CA ASN A 166 -13.89 28.14 -7.88
C ASN A 166 -13.30 27.35 -6.69
N ASN A 167 -13.75 26.13 -6.41
CA ASN A 167 -13.07 25.25 -5.46
C ASN A 167 -11.99 24.42 -6.17
N SER A 168 -10.86 24.21 -5.52
CA SER A 168 -9.75 23.41 -6.05
C SER A 168 -9.17 22.51 -4.97
N VAL A 169 -8.93 21.25 -5.31
CA VAL A 169 -8.29 20.24 -4.45
C VAL A 169 -6.97 19.82 -5.07
N LEU A 170 -5.90 19.90 -4.29
CA LEU A 170 -4.58 19.39 -4.64
C LEU A 170 -4.31 18.08 -3.89
N ILE A 171 -3.99 17.05 -4.64
CA ILE A 171 -3.55 15.75 -4.13
C ILE A 171 -2.10 15.58 -4.57
N GLU A 172 -1.18 15.79 -3.64
CA GLU A 172 0.25 15.72 -3.90
C GLU A 172 0.87 14.53 -3.19
N THR A 173 1.67 13.78 -3.92
CA THR A 173 2.49 12.70 -3.38
C THR A 173 3.95 12.97 -3.70
N THR A 174 4.84 12.67 -2.75
CA THR A 174 6.26 12.96 -2.87
C THR A 174 7.10 11.85 -2.26
N THR A 175 8.33 11.71 -2.75
CA THR A 175 9.36 10.81 -2.20
C THR A 175 10.52 11.58 -1.56
N LEU A 176 10.38 12.90 -1.39
CA LEU A 176 11.41 13.77 -0.82
C LEU A 176 11.42 13.82 0.71
N GLN A 177 10.37 13.35 1.36
CA GLN A 177 10.19 13.51 2.79
C GLN A 177 10.34 12.17 3.50
N ASP A 178 11.04 12.22 4.63
CA ASP A 178 11.07 11.18 5.64
C ASP A 178 9.96 11.44 6.69
N PHE A 179 9.73 10.53 7.57
CA PHE A 179 8.88 10.46 8.78
C PHE A 179 7.63 11.36 8.90
N ASN A 180 7.40 12.37 8.12
CA ASN A 180 6.28 13.33 8.28
C ASN A 180 5.77 13.79 6.92
N ALA A 181 5.71 12.89 6.00
CA ALA A 181 5.55 13.27 4.61
C ALA A 181 4.25 14.02 4.29
N GLY A 182 3.23 13.99 5.11
CA GLY A 182 1.99 14.72 4.83
C GLY A 182 1.41 14.47 3.43
N GLY A 183 2.00 13.52 2.70
CA GLY A 183 1.64 13.19 1.33
C GLY A 183 0.30 12.48 1.27
N LYS A 184 -0.39 12.65 0.15
CA LYS A 184 -1.65 11.95 -0.13
C LYS A 184 -1.41 10.77 -1.04
N VAL A 185 -2.26 9.75 -0.93
CA VAL A 185 -2.33 8.66 -1.92
C VAL A 185 -2.64 9.28 -3.29
N PRO A 186 -1.91 8.91 -4.37
CA PRO A 186 -2.10 9.50 -5.69
C PRO A 186 -3.42 9.02 -6.33
N MET A 187 -4.55 9.38 -5.72
CA MET A 187 -5.89 8.99 -6.12
C MET A 187 -6.93 10.01 -5.67
N VAL A 188 -7.95 10.17 -6.49
CA VAL A 188 -9.18 10.88 -6.16
C VAL A 188 -10.38 10.03 -6.58
N TYR A 189 -11.38 9.93 -5.70
CA TYR A 189 -12.74 9.58 -6.08
C TYR A 189 -13.57 10.89 -6.20
N LEU A 190 -14.33 10.97 -7.26
CA LEU A 190 -15.37 12.01 -7.45
C LEU A 190 -16.70 11.31 -7.32
N ASP A 191 -17.27 11.39 -6.12
CA ASP A 191 -18.47 10.67 -5.70
C ASP A 191 -19.67 11.57 -5.80
N ALA A 192 -20.70 11.17 -6.54
CA ALA A 192 -21.96 11.87 -6.68
C ALA A 192 -23.12 10.94 -6.27
N GLU A 193 -24.34 11.41 -6.37
CA GLU A 193 -25.49 10.61 -6.01
C GLU A 193 -25.64 9.38 -6.90
N ASN A 194 -25.44 8.18 -6.31
CA ASN A 194 -25.53 6.85 -6.93
C ASN A 194 -24.53 6.55 -8.06
N CYS A 195 -23.53 7.37 -8.24
CA CYS A 195 -22.47 7.13 -9.23
C CYS A 195 -21.23 7.94 -8.92
N GLY A 196 -20.10 7.54 -9.49
CA GLY A 196 -18.87 8.29 -9.37
C GLY A 196 -17.80 7.84 -10.35
N MET A 197 -16.68 8.52 -10.28
CA MET A 197 -15.49 8.13 -11.04
C MET A 197 -14.23 8.28 -10.18
N PHE A 198 -13.15 7.68 -10.65
CA PHE A 198 -11.85 7.83 -10.02
C PHE A 198 -10.74 8.04 -11.04
N VAL A 199 -9.71 8.74 -10.58
CA VAL A 199 -8.41 8.88 -11.26
C VAL A 199 -7.34 8.51 -10.26
N ALA A 200 -6.43 7.61 -10.63
CA ALA A 200 -5.28 7.24 -9.81
C ALA A 200 -4.02 7.10 -10.66
N PHE A 201 -2.84 7.19 -10.02
CA PHE A 201 -1.57 7.14 -10.70
C PHE A 201 -0.61 6.15 -10.04
N GLU A 202 -0.05 5.23 -10.82
CA GLU A 202 0.89 4.22 -10.34
C GLU A 202 2.31 4.81 -10.20
N TRP A 203 2.43 5.89 -9.44
CA TRP A 203 3.71 6.52 -9.20
C TRP A 203 3.80 7.17 -7.81
N SER A 204 5.02 7.32 -7.29
CA SER A 204 5.29 7.77 -5.93
C SER A 204 5.51 9.28 -5.81
N SER A 205 5.53 9.99 -6.92
CA SER A 205 5.69 11.46 -6.98
C SER A 205 4.82 12.03 -8.07
N SER A 206 3.77 12.77 -7.67
CA SER A 206 2.79 13.31 -8.61
C SER A 206 1.87 14.34 -7.96
N ARG A 207 1.15 15.08 -8.82
CA ARG A 207 0.04 15.95 -8.41
C ARG A 207 -1.20 15.60 -9.22
N ILE A 208 -2.33 15.42 -8.53
CA ILE A 208 -3.66 15.42 -9.11
C ILE A 208 -4.34 16.70 -8.67
N ILE A 209 -4.80 17.51 -9.61
CA ILE A 209 -5.48 18.77 -9.35
C ILE A 209 -6.91 18.64 -9.84
N VAL A 210 -7.85 18.85 -8.92
CA VAL A 210 -9.29 18.82 -9.21
C VAL A 210 -9.84 20.24 -9.06
N ASN A 211 -10.36 20.80 -10.13
CA ASN A 211 -10.96 22.12 -10.14
C ASN A 211 -12.48 22.01 -10.36
N GLY A 212 -13.24 22.56 -9.44
CA GLY A 212 -14.69 22.69 -9.60
C GLY A 212 -15.05 23.74 -10.66
N LEU A 213 -16.00 23.39 -11.50
CA LEU A 213 -16.54 24.24 -12.56
C LEU A 213 -18.04 24.46 -12.31
N SER A 214 -18.67 25.39 -13.06
CA SER A 214 -20.11 25.62 -12.96
C SER A 214 -20.92 24.40 -13.44
N GLY A 215 -22.08 24.16 -12.85
CA GLY A 215 -23.03 23.14 -13.30
C GLY A 215 -22.59 21.70 -13.00
N ASN A 216 -22.13 21.41 -11.79
CA ASN A 216 -21.69 20.06 -11.34
C ASN A 216 -20.57 19.46 -12.21
N LYS A 217 -19.72 20.31 -12.75
CA LYS A 217 -18.61 19.92 -13.59
C LYS A 217 -17.29 20.03 -12.83
N VAL A 218 -16.34 19.21 -13.18
CA VAL A 218 -14.96 19.26 -12.65
C VAL A 218 -13.96 19.09 -13.77
N ARG A 219 -12.79 19.69 -13.58
CA ARG A 219 -11.60 19.42 -14.40
C ARG A 219 -10.57 18.71 -13.53
N VAL A 220 -10.07 17.59 -14.00
CA VAL A 220 -8.98 16.83 -13.37
C VAL A 220 -7.76 16.87 -14.26
N SER A 221 -6.64 17.29 -13.71
CA SER A 221 -5.33 17.18 -14.35
C SER A 221 -4.36 16.42 -13.46
N LEU A 222 -3.42 15.72 -14.09
CA LEU A 222 -2.37 14.96 -13.43
C LEU A 222 -1.03 15.27 -14.08
N ASP A 223 -0.02 15.52 -13.24
CA ASP A 223 1.36 15.70 -13.64
C ASP A 223 2.34 14.99 -12.67
N PHE A 224 3.63 14.88 -13.04
CA PHE A 224 4.64 14.39 -12.10
C PHE A 224 4.86 15.39 -10.96
N HIS A 225 5.06 16.66 -11.28
CA HIS A 225 5.09 17.84 -10.41
C HIS A 225 5.28 19.10 -11.27
N GLU A 226 5.19 20.26 -10.65
CA GLU A 226 5.36 21.52 -11.35
C GLU A 226 6.75 21.63 -12.01
N ASN A 227 6.78 22.02 -13.27
CA ASN A 227 8.00 22.20 -14.07
C ASN A 227 8.82 20.91 -14.32
N PHE A 228 8.19 19.74 -14.31
CA PHE A 228 8.90 18.48 -14.60
C PHE A 228 9.63 18.56 -15.95
N ASN A 229 10.91 18.30 -15.93
CA ASN A 229 11.73 18.14 -17.11
C ASN A 229 12.90 17.21 -16.79
N THR A 230 13.38 16.52 -17.81
CA THR A 230 14.47 15.54 -17.65
C THR A 230 15.28 15.40 -18.93
N VAL A 231 16.51 14.90 -18.82
CA VAL A 231 17.37 14.60 -19.97
C VAL A 231 17.29 13.12 -20.28
N ILE A 232 16.84 12.80 -21.48
CA ILE A 232 16.81 11.45 -22.03
C ILE A 232 18.06 11.26 -22.89
N SER A 233 18.89 10.26 -22.57
CA SER A 233 20.08 9.92 -23.38
C SER A 233 19.70 9.52 -24.81
N ALA A 234 20.63 9.57 -25.72
CA ALA A 234 20.44 9.09 -27.09
C ALA A 234 20.01 7.61 -27.09
N GLY A 235 18.90 7.30 -27.73
CA GLY A 235 18.30 5.94 -27.73
C GLY A 235 17.64 5.53 -26.39
N GLY A 236 17.58 6.43 -25.40
CA GLY A 236 16.95 6.16 -24.10
C GLY A 236 15.45 6.46 -24.09
N ASP A 237 14.79 6.01 -23.01
CA ASP A 237 13.35 6.12 -22.79
C ASP A 237 12.99 6.87 -21.52
N LEU A 238 11.91 7.66 -21.59
CA LEU A 238 11.16 8.16 -20.44
C LEU A 238 9.83 7.41 -20.38
N ILE A 239 9.60 6.67 -19.29
CA ILE A 239 8.38 5.91 -19.08
C ILE A 239 7.40 6.76 -18.26
N ILE A 240 6.17 6.88 -18.75
CA ILE A 240 5.03 7.40 -18.01
C ILE A 240 4.25 6.20 -17.45
N PRO A 241 4.25 6.02 -16.10
CA PRO A 241 3.58 4.91 -15.44
C PRO A 241 2.07 4.90 -15.68
N PRO A 242 1.37 3.80 -15.37
CA PRO A 242 -0.06 3.69 -15.59
C PRO A 242 -0.89 4.73 -14.81
N ILE A 243 -1.78 5.39 -15.51
CA ILE A 243 -2.88 6.18 -14.99
C ILE A 243 -4.12 5.30 -15.01
N TYR A 244 -4.84 5.20 -13.92
CA TYR A 244 -6.08 4.45 -13.79
C TYR A 244 -7.26 5.41 -13.86
N PHE A 245 -8.18 5.12 -14.78
CA PHE A 245 -9.30 5.98 -15.08
C PHE A 245 -10.57 5.15 -15.29
N GLY A 246 -11.64 5.43 -14.52
CA GLY A 246 -12.89 4.67 -14.64
C GLY A 246 -14.03 5.25 -13.83
N GLY A 247 -15.26 4.85 -14.16
CA GLY A 247 -16.47 5.14 -13.44
C GLY A 247 -16.94 3.97 -12.57
N TYR A 248 -17.86 4.24 -11.66
CA TYR A 248 -18.53 3.24 -10.84
C TYR A 248 -19.99 3.65 -10.58
N LYS A 249 -20.82 2.64 -10.28
CA LYS A 249 -22.19 2.78 -9.84
C LYS A 249 -22.25 2.63 -8.31
N GLY A 250 -23.20 3.30 -7.68
CA GLY A 250 -23.38 3.28 -6.22
C GLY A 250 -22.64 4.41 -5.53
N ASP A 251 -22.25 4.18 -4.30
CA ASP A 251 -21.54 5.13 -3.45
C ASP A 251 -20.02 4.87 -3.42
N ILE A 252 -19.31 5.66 -2.61
CA ILE A 252 -17.87 5.54 -2.43
C ILE A 252 -17.43 4.13 -1.97
N GLU A 253 -18.24 3.40 -1.23
CA GLU A 253 -17.95 2.03 -0.80
C GLU A 253 -17.92 1.07 -2.01
N ASP A 254 -18.87 1.25 -2.94
CA ASP A 254 -18.93 0.45 -4.17
C ASP A 254 -17.75 0.77 -5.09
N GLY A 255 -17.43 2.06 -5.28
CA GLY A 255 -16.28 2.52 -6.06
C GLY A 255 -14.95 2.02 -5.49
N SER A 256 -14.79 2.13 -4.17
CA SER A 256 -13.62 1.64 -3.45
C SER A 256 -13.44 0.12 -3.60
N ASN A 257 -14.51 -0.66 -3.39
CA ASN A 257 -14.44 -2.11 -3.50
C ASN A 257 -14.18 -2.57 -4.95
N LEU A 258 -14.77 -1.89 -5.94
CA LEU A 258 -14.49 -2.14 -7.35
C LEU A 258 -13.01 -1.95 -7.68
N PHE A 259 -12.44 -0.82 -7.30
CA PHE A 259 -11.04 -0.50 -7.56
C PHE A 259 -10.08 -1.45 -6.83
N LYS A 260 -10.28 -1.68 -5.52
CA LYS A 260 -9.44 -2.58 -4.71
C LYS A 260 -9.47 -4.02 -5.24
N ARG A 261 -10.66 -4.51 -5.63
CA ARG A 261 -10.80 -5.84 -6.19
C ARG A 261 -10.05 -5.99 -7.50
N TRP A 262 -10.21 -5.00 -8.39
CA TRP A 262 -9.45 -4.95 -9.64
C TRP A 262 -7.94 -4.90 -9.36
N PHE A 263 -7.49 -4.01 -8.46
CA PHE A 263 -6.07 -3.86 -8.12
C PHE A 263 -5.50 -5.16 -7.55
N PHE A 264 -6.22 -5.83 -6.67
CA PHE A 264 -5.81 -7.13 -6.13
C PHE A 264 -5.62 -8.17 -7.23
N LEU A 265 -6.53 -8.27 -8.18
CA LEU A 265 -6.51 -9.28 -9.24
C LEU A 265 -5.44 -8.99 -10.32
N GLU A 266 -5.22 -7.72 -10.64
CA GLU A 266 -4.39 -7.33 -11.80
C GLU A 266 -3.00 -6.83 -11.40
N LYS A 267 -2.86 -6.18 -10.24
CA LYS A 267 -1.66 -5.44 -9.85
C LYS A 267 -0.91 -6.03 -8.67
N THR A 268 -1.61 -6.60 -7.70
CA THR A 268 -0.94 -7.23 -6.55
C THR A 268 0.03 -8.32 -7.01
N PRO A 269 1.23 -8.44 -6.41
CA PRO A 269 2.23 -9.42 -6.82
C PRO A 269 1.66 -10.83 -6.93
N ARG A 270 2.07 -11.54 -7.97
CA ARG A 270 1.59 -12.90 -8.25
C ARG A 270 1.79 -13.85 -7.06
N SER A 271 2.92 -13.70 -6.35
CA SER A 271 3.22 -14.48 -5.14
C SER A 271 2.19 -14.31 -4.03
N VAL A 272 1.47 -13.18 -4.02
CA VAL A 272 0.40 -12.87 -3.05
C VAL A 272 -0.95 -13.35 -3.58
N ARG A 273 -1.33 -12.93 -4.78
CA ARG A 273 -2.68 -13.21 -5.31
C ARG A 273 -2.94 -14.69 -5.62
N GLU A 274 -1.91 -15.48 -5.97
CA GLU A 274 -2.02 -16.91 -6.27
C GLU A 274 -1.73 -17.82 -5.07
N ASN A 275 -1.35 -17.28 -3.92
CA ASN A 275 -1.07 -18.05 -2.71
C ASN A 275 -2.13 -17.78 -1.64
N GLU A 276 -3.02 -18.75 -1.41
CA GLU A 276 -4.11 -18.64 -0.43
C GLU A 276 -3.62 -18.46 1.02
N ASN A 277 -2.35 -18.73 1.31
CA ASN A 277 -1.76 -18.45 2.62
C ASN A 277 -1.41 -16.97 2.83
N GLU A 278 -1.42 -16.16 1.77
CA GLU A 278 -1.18 -14.72 1.90
C GLU A 278 -2.45 -13.95 2.37
N PRO A 279 -2.25 -12.84 3.12
CA PRO A 279 -0.99 -12.37 3.68
C PRO A 279 -0.44 -13.33 4.73
N LEU A 280 0.89 -13.46 4.78
CA LEU A 280 1.53 -14.29 5.79
C LEU A 280 1.39 -13.64 7.17
N THR A 281 0.90 -14.40 8.13
CA THR A 281 0.92 -13.99 9.54
C THR A 281 2.35 -14.02 10.05
N GLN A 282 2.82 -12.90 10.58
CA GLN A 282 4.23 -12.71 10.97
C GLN A 282 4.40 -12.54 12.47
N ILE A 283 5.59 -12.85 12.97
CA ILE A 283 6.06 -12.50 14.31
C ILE A 283 7.54 -12.13 14.28
N ASP A 284 7.95 -11.27 15.20
CA ASP A 284 9.35 -10.93 15.38
C ASP A 284 10.21 -12.10 15.86
N TYR A 285 11.49 -12.03 15.52
CA TYR A 285 12.53 -13.05 15.74
C TYR A 285 12.64 -13.58 17.16
N GLN A 286 12.06 -12.91 18.11
CA GLN A 286 12.18 -13.24 19.52
C GLN A 286 11.46 -14.53 19.92
N LEU A 287 10.49 -14.98 19.14
CA LEU A 287 9.85 -16.29 19.32
C LEU A 287 10.48 -17.33 18.37
N TYR A 288 10.78 -18.51 18.90
CA TYR A 288 11.32 -19.60 18.08
C TYR A 288 10.33 -20.01 16.99
N ALA A 289 10.84 -20.27 15.80
CA ALA A 289 10.04 -20.60 14.62
C ALA A 289 9.15 -21.84 14.85
N ALA A 290 9.62 -22.83 15.57
CA ALA A 290 8.83 -24.01 15.90
C ALA A 290 7.62 -23.69 16.81
N THR A 291 7.77 -22.78 17.76
CA THR A 291 6.67 -22.30 18.61
C THR A 291 5.72 -21.42 17.82
N ALA A 292 6.25 -20.48 17.05
CA ALA A 292 5.47 -19.62 16.16
C ALA A 292 4.58 -20.43 15.20
N LYS A 293 5.16 -21.47 14.59
CA LYS A 293 4.41 -22.36 13.69
C LYS A 293 3.23 -23.07 14.37
N LYS A 294 3.38 -23.50 15.62
CA LYS A 294 2.29 -24.12 16.40
C LYS A 294 1.12 -23.16 16.64
N LEU A 295 1.40 -21.86 16.70
CA LEU A 295 0.39 -20.81 16.84
C LEU A 295 -0.28 -20.42 15.51
N GLY A 296 0.10 -21.03 14.39
CA GLY A 296 -0.41 -20.69 13.07
C GLY A 296 0.31 -19.52 12.38
N ILE A 297 1.46 -19.11 12.92
CA ILE A 297 2.31 -18.07 12.32
C ILE A 297 3.08 -18.67 11.16
N GLN A 298 3.24 -17.91 10.09
CA GLN A 298 3.78 -18.38 8.81
C GLN A 298 5.13 -17.75 8.46
N SER A 299 5.49 -16.63 9.12
CA SER A 299 6.74 -15.91 8.87
C SER A 299 7.39 -15.42 10.16
N ILE A 300 8.71 -15.55 10.24
CA ILE A 300 9.52 -14.88 11.26
C ILE A 300 10.13 -13.63 10.63
N LYS A 301 10.03 -12.51 11.32
CA LYS A 301 10.62 -11.25 10.88
C LYS A 301 11.86 -10.93 11.71
N TRP A 302 12.96 -10.64 11.04
CA TRP A 302 14.12 -9.99 11.62
C TRP A 302 14.07 -8.53 11.22
N ASP A 303 13.79 -7.68 12.20
CA ASP A 303 13.78 -6.24 12.04
C ASP A 303 15.22 -5.67 12.18
N TYR A 304 15.37 -4.35 12.26
CA TYR A 304 16.68 -3.70 12.37
C TYR A 304 17.53 -4.27 13.51
N GLY A 305 18.87 -4.06 13.46
CA GLY A 305 19.79 -4.36 14.55
C GLY A 305 20.43 -5.74 14.52
N TRP A 306 20.09 -6.66 13.61
CA TRP A 306 20.72 -7.98 13.51
C TRP A 306 22.21 -7.92 13.07
N TRP A 307 22.63 -6.81 12.47
CA TRP A 307 24.00 -6.57 11.96
C TRP A 307 24.90 -5.80 12.93
N THR A 308 24.41 -5.34 14.06
CA THR A 308 25.20 -4.55 14.99
C THR A 308 25.40 -5.24 16.34
N ASP A 309 26.55 -5.06 16.94
CA ASP A 309 26.88 -5.49 18.29
C ASP A 309 26.66 -4.37 19.33
N ARG A 310 26.22 -3.18 18.90
CA ARG A 310 25.98 -2.01 19.75
C ARG A 310 24.49 -1.76 19.96
N PRO A 311 24.04 -1.58 21.20
CA PRO A 311 22.62 -1.39 21.50
C PRO A 311 22.13 0.06 21.34
N THR A 312 22.76 0.89 20.51
CA THR A 312 22.41 2.31 20.35
C THR A 312 21.75 2.62 19.01
N THR A 313 20.90 3.66 19.01
CA THR A 313 20.28 4.18 17.78
C THR A 313 21.30 4.60 16.71
N GLU A 314 22.52 5.01 17.11
CA GLU A 314 23.61 5.32 16.17
C GLU A 314 24.10 4.07 15.41
N ALA A 315 24.06 2.91 16.03
CA ALA A 315 24.44 1.65 15.42
C ALA A 315 23.37 1.06 14.47
N MET A 316 22.15 1.55 14.52
CA MET A 316 21.08 1.15 13.60
C MET A 316 21.44 1.43 12.14
N HIS A 317 22.33 2.30 11.95
CA HIS A 317 22.73 2.78 10.64
C HIS A 317 24.16 2.39 10.24
N GLU A 318 24.83 1.52 10.95
CA GLU A 318 26.14 0.99 10.56
C GLU A 318 25.96 -0.08 9.47
N GLY A 319 26.16 0.32 8.24
CA GLY A 319 25.86 -0.43 7.05
C GLY A 319 26.71 -1.65 6.78
N SER A 320 26.62 -2.69 7.57
CA SER A 320 27.15 -3.98 7.16
C SER A 320 26.09 -5.06 7.34
N TRP A 321 25.64 -5.66 6.28
CA TRP A 321 24.68 -6.76 6.33
C TRP A 321 25.33 -8.08 6.77
N HIS A 322 26.12 -8.03 7.85
CA HIS A 322 26.72 -9.17 8.49
C HIS A 322 26.06 -9.44 9.84
N LEU A 323 25.80 -10.70 10.13
CA LEU A 323 25.25 -11.12 11.42
C LEU A 323 26.26 -10.88 12.53
N ARG A 324 26.08 -9.84 13.33
CA ARG A 324 26.96 -9.45 14.45
C ARG A 324 26.26 -9.40 15.80
N ASN A 325 24.95 -9.16 15.81
CA ASN A 325 24.22 -9.01 17.06
C ASN A 325 24.26 -10.31 17.89
N PRO A 326 24.82 -10.27 19.13
CA PRO A 326 24.96 -11.46 19.97
C PRO A 326 23.63 -12.11 20.31
N GLU A 327 22.55 -11.34 20.42
CA GLU A 327 21.21 -11.85 20.73
C GLU A 327 20.70 -12.73 19.59
N TYR A 328 20.74 -12.25 18.35
CA TYR A 328 20.36 -13.02 17.18
C TYR A 328 21.24 -14.26 16.99
N ILE A 329 22.56 -14.12 17.18
CA ILE A 329 23.52 -15.24 17.14
C ILE A 329 23.18 -16.31 18.16
N ASN A 330 22.85 -15.90 19.38
CA ASN A 330 22.51 -16.83 20.46
C ASN A 330 21.17 -17.53 20.22
N ASN A 331 20.18 -16.81 19.72
CA ASN A 331 18.87 -17.38 19.42
C ASN A 331 18.95 -18.44 18.33
N ILE A 332 19.63 -18.19 17.21
CA ILE A 332 19.74 -19.20 16.13
C ILE A 332 20.57 -20.41 16.56
N ARG A 333 21.58 -20.23 17.44
CA ARG A 333 22.35 -21.33 18.02
C ARG A 333 21.53 -22.21 18.94
N ARG A 334 20.69 -21.60 19.79
CA ARG A 334 19.83 -22.34 20.72
C ARG A 334 18.78 -23.12 19.97
N GLU A 335 18.07 -22.47 19.03
CA GLU A 335 16.96 -23.07 18.30
C GLU A 335 17.43 -24.14 17.30
N PHE A 336 18.40 -23.81 16.45
CA PHE A 336 18.77 -24.66 15.29
C PHE A 336 20.21 -25.15 15.29
N LYS A 337 21.01 -24.81 16.30
CA LYS A 337 22.47 -24.98 16.26
C LYS A 337 23.14 -24.30 15.06
N ALA A 338 22.45 -23.32 14.47
CA ALA A 338 22.89 -22.53 13.33
C ALA A 338 24.01 -21.55 13.72
N LYS A 339 24.83 -21.17 12.76
CA LYS A 339 25.95 -20.24 12.97
C LYS A 339 25.89 -19.06 11.99
N THR A 340 25.19 -19.21 10.90
CA THR A 340 25.14 -18.23 9.81
C THR A 340 23.70 -17.93 9.40
N LEU A 341 23.48 -16.82 8.70
CA LEU A 341 22.19 -16.49 8.07
C LEU A 341 21.69 -17.63 7.18
N ARG A 342 22.61 -18.27 6.43
CA ARG A 342 22.28 -19.40 5.55
C ARG A 342 21.77 -20.62 6.30
N ASP A 343 22.40 -20.94 7.44
CA ASP A 343 21.96 -22.06 8.27
C ASP A 343 20.53 -21.81 8.79
N TYR A 344 20.27 -20.58 9.22
CA TYR A 344 18.93 -20.17 9.66
C TYR A 344 17.91 -20.25 8.52
N GLY A 345 18.23 -19.71 7.35
CA GLY A 345 17.35 -19.80 6.18
C GLY A 345 17.08 -21.23 5.72
N ASN A 346 18.06 -22.15 5.87
CA ASN A 346 17.85 -23.58 5.64
C ASN A 346 16.84 -24.17 6.64
N ALA A 347 16.98 -23.84 7.92
CA ALA A 347 16.08 -24.31 8.96
C ALA A 347 14.64 -23.78 8.76
N MET A 348 14.47 -22.50 8.42
CA MET A 348 13.19 -21.92 8.06
C MET A 348 12.53 -22.64 6.87
N SER A 349 13.33 -22.95 5.85
CA SER A 349 12.85 -23.71 4.68
C SER A 349 12.38 -25.12 5.06
N GLN A 350 13.11 -25.82 5.96
CA GLN A 350 12.73 -27.14 6.47
C GLN A 350 11.43 -27.10 7.27
N LEU A 351 11.18 -26.03 7.99
CA LEU A 351 9.94 -25.79 8.72
C LEU A 351 8.79 -25.36 7.80
N ASN A 352 9.02 -25.12 6.51
CA ASN A 352 8.07 -24.50 5.59
C ASN A 352 7.53 -23.17 6.15
N MET A 353 8.43 -22.35 6.67
CA MET A 353 8.15 -21.00 7.15
C MET A 353 8.89 -19.97 6.31
N ASN A 354 8.28 -18.83 6.13
CA ASN A 354 8.92 -17.68 5.50
C ASN A 354 9.86 -16.98 6.50
N TRP A 355 10.88 -16.32 5.96
CA TRP A 355 11.77 -15.46 6.72
C TRP A 355 11.88 -14.09 6.06
N THR A 356 11.47 -13.07 6.80
CA THR A 356 11.58 -11.66 6.45
C THR A 356 12.86 -11.11 7.07
N LEU A 357 13.70 -10.52 6.23
CA LEU A 357 14.97 -9.91 6.64
C LEU A 357 14.95 -8.43 6.30
N TYR A 358 15.19 -7.61 7.31
CA TYR A 358 15.33 -6.16 7.17
C TYR A 358 16.68 -5.81 6.55
N ALA A 359 16.66 -4.91 5.57
CA ALA A 359 17.87 -4.29 5.02
C ALA A 359 17.54 -2.90 4.48
N LEU A 360 18.30 -1.90 4.91
CA LEU A 360 18.19 -0.53 4.41
C LEU A 360 18.98 -0.33 3.13
N LEU A 361 18.42 0.39 2.17
CA LEU A 361 19.11 0.82 0.95
C LEU A 361 20.29 1.76 1.26
N HIS A 362 20.12 2.55 2.29
CA HIS A 362 21.03 3.62 2.68
C HIS A 362 22.07 3.20 3.72
N ASP A 363 22.07 1.93 4.13
CA ASP A 363 23.02 1.36 5.10
C ASP A 363 24.43 1.18 4.55
N CYS A 364 24.88 2.11 3.78
CA CYS A 364 26.15 2.06 3.10
C CYS A 364 27.19 2.95 3.78
N ARG A 365 27.39 2.78 5.12
CA ARG A 365 28.08 3.84 5.86
C ARG A 365 29.50 3.63 6.22
N SER A 366 29.92 2.42 6.41
CA SER A 366 31.23 2.26 7.00
C SER A 366 32.28 2.09 5.95
N ASP A 367 33.09 3.13 5.81
CA ASP A 367 34.43 3.01 5.27
C ASP A 367 35.41 2.46 6.33
N ASP A 368 34.96 1.68 7.29
CA ASP A 368 35.75 1.17 8.40
C ASP A 368 36.65 -0.01 8.02
N GLY A 369 37.05 -0.09 6.76
CA GLY A 369 38.09 -1.01 6.31
C GLY A 369 37.65 -2.46 6.18
N LEU A 370 36.34 -2.75 6.19
CA LEU A 370 35.76 -4.07 5.97
C LEU A 370 35.59 -4.42 4.50
N GLU A 371 36.26 -3.71 3.61
CA GLU A 371 36.27 -3.96 2.16
C GLU A 371 36.84 -5.35 1.78
N SER A 372 37.42 -6.06 2.72
CA SER A 372 38.06 -7.34 2.44
C SER A 372 37.14 -8.54 2.27
N ASP A 373 35.85 -8.41 2.68
CA ASP A 373 34.83 -9.44 2.45
C ASP A 373 33.85 -8.97 1.39
N ASP A 374 34.18 -9.18 0.18
CA ASP A 374 33.68 -8.60 -1.06
C ASP A 374 32.21 -8.84 -1.41
N ARG A 375 31.48 -9.57 -0.59
CA ARG A 375 30.12 -10.00 -0.98
C ARG A 375 29.00 -9.20 -0.33
N LEU A 376 29.21 -8.70 0.89
CA LEU A 376 28.18 -8.03 1.68
C LEU A 376 28.63 -6.68 2.28
N THR A 377 29.86 -6.24 1.98
CA THR A 377 30.34 -4.95 2.44
C THR A 377 29.61 -3.81 1.77
N SER A 378 29.23 -2.85 2.56
CA SER A 378 28.67 -1.59 2.13
C SER A 378 29.76 -0.64 1.65
N VAL A 379 29.38 0.25 0.74
CA VAL A 379 30.22 1.36 0.27
C VAL A 379 29.74 2.62 0.95
N GLY A 380 30.66 3.34 1.58
CA GLY A 380 30.35 4.58 2.29
C GLY A 380 30.56 5.83 1.45
N PRO A 381 30.10 6.98 1.96
CA PRO A 381 30.27 8.28 1.27
C PRO A 381 31.74 8.74 1.14
N ASN A 382 32.69 8.13 1.85
CA ASN A 382 34.09 8.46 1.70
C ASN A 382 34.72 7.77 0.46
N SER A 383 34.27 6.55 0.12
CA SER A 383 34.75 5.83 -1.08
C SER A 383 34.02 6.25 -2.35
N HIS A 384 32.73 6.60 -2.25
CA HIS A 384 31.88 7.03 -3.36
C HIS A 384 31.05 8.25 -3.00
N PRO A 385 31.65 9.41 -2.76
CA PRO A 385 30.90 10.61 -2.36
C PRO A 385 29.88 11.07 -3.41
N GLU A 386 30.08 10.71 -4.67
CA GLU A 386 29.15 10.98 -5.77
C GLU A 386 27.85 10.18 -5.70
N TRP A 387 27.81 9.10 -4.93
CA TRP A 387 26.63 8.23 -4.76
C TRP A 387 25.72 8.66 -3.59
N PHE A 388 26.13 9.62 -2.77
CA PHE A 388 25.41 9.98 -1.57
C PHE A 388 25.04 11.45 -1.52
N SER A 389 23.86 11.73 -1.05
CA SER A 389 23.41 13.08 -0.71
C SER A 389 24.07 13.57 0.58
N ASN A 390 24.19 14.90 0.71
CA ASN A 390 24.54 15.53 1.98
C ASN A 390 23.37 15.52 2.98
N ARG A 391 22.15 15.27 2.51
CA ARG A 391 20.99 15.07 3.37
C ARG A 391 21.14 13.79 4.16
N LYS A 392 20.74 13.84 5.42
CA LYS A 392 20.85 12.70 6.34
C LYS A 392 19.48 12.32 6.89
N ILE A 393 19.13 11.05 6.82
CA ILE A 393 17.97 10.48 7.50
C ILE A 393 18.29 10.43 9.00
N GLY A 394 17.35 10.88 9.83
CA GLY A 394 17.55 10.92 11.28
C GLY A 394 18.78 11.72 11.73
N GLY A 395 19.26 12.68 10.91
CA GLY A 395 20.45 13.47 11.18
C GLY A 395 21.80 12.75 11.01
N VAL A 396 21.80 11.47 10.69
CA VAL A 396 22.99 10.60 10.75
C VAL A 396 23.29 9.90 9.41
N CYS A 397 22.27 9.42 8.69
CA CYS A 397 22.46 8.59 7.51
C CYS A 397 22.44 9.36 6.19
N PRO A 398 23.53 9.36 5.41
CA PRO A 398 23.49 9.91 4.07
C PRO A 398 22.63 9.02 3.16
N VAL A 399 21.85 9.65 2.29
CA VAL A 399 20.93 8.96 1.40
C VAL A 399 21.64 8.58 0.10
N ALA A 400 21.53 7.33 -0.30
CA ALA A 400 22.05 6.86 -1.58
C ALA A 400 21.25 7.43 -2.75
N ASP A 401 21.95 7.89 -3.80
CA ASP A 401 21.35 8.37 -5.04
C ASP A 401 20.97 7.21 -5.95
N LEU A 402 19.74 6.74 -5.85
CA LEU A 402 19.23 5.67 -6.70
C LEU A 402 18.97 6.13 -8.16
N GLY A 403 18.96 7.41 -8.43
CA GLY A 403 18.99 7.96 -9.79
C GLY A 403 20.35 7.81 -10.48
N ASN A 404 21.41 7.55 -9.72
CA ASN A 404 22.71 7.18 -10.25
C ASN A 404 22.75 5.69 -10.59
N GLU A 405 22.97 5.35 -11.86
CA GLU A 405 22.94 3.94 -12.34
C GLU A 405 24.00 3.04 -11.67
N GLU A 406 25.18 3.56 -11.41
CA GLU A 406 26.26 2.78 -10.80
C GLU A 406 25.93 2.47 -9.33
N CYS A 407 25.41 3.47 -8.61
CA CYS A 407 24.93 3.32 -7.23
C CYS A 407 23.79 2.30 -7.17
N ALA A 408 22.74 2.47 -7.97
CA ALA A 408 21.61 1.57 -8.02
C ALA A 408 22.00 0.14 -8.40
N ALA A 409 22.89 -0.02 -9.40
CA ALA A 409 23.40 -1.31 -9.81
C ALA A 409 24.24 -1.98 -8.72
N TYR A 410 25.04 -1.20 -7.99
CA TYR A 410 25.80 -1.71 -6.85
C TYR A 410 24.88 -2.25 -5.75
N ILE A 411 23.91 -1.45 -5.30
CA ILE A 411 22.95 -1.82 -4.25
C ILE A 411 22.13 -3.05 -4.69
N LYS A 412 21.68 -3.08 -5.94
CA LYS A 412 20.97 -4.23 -6.54
C LYS A 412 21.76 -5.53 -6.40
N ARG A 413 23.06 -5.52 -6.79
CA ARG A 413 23.92 -6.71 -6.65
C ARG A 413 24.12 -7.14 -5.20
N LYS A 414 24.27 -6.18 -4.27
CA LYS A 414 24.48 -6.48 -2.84
C LYS A 414 23.23 -7.08 -2.21
N LEU A 415 22.04 -6.52 -2.46
CA LEU A 415 20.78 -7.09 -1.98
C LEU A 415 20.54 -8.48 -2.56
N PHE A 416 20.79 -8.68 -3.86
CA PHE A 416 20.68 -10.00 -4.47
C PHE A 416 21.61 -11.03 -3.80
N ALA A 417 22.86 -10.66 -3.53
CA ALA A 417 23.82 -11.52 -2.83
C ALA A 417 23.36 -11.82 -1.40
N LEU A 418 22.86 -10.83 -0.66
CA LEU A 418 22.33 -11.01 0.69
C LEU A 418 21.19 -12.04 0.70
N PHE A 419 20.16 -11.84 -0.11
CA PHE A 419 18.94 -12.67 -0.09
C PHE A 419 19.18 -14.07 -0.65
N THR A 420 20.04 -14.22 -1.65
CA THR A 420 20.42 -15.54 -2.18
C THR A 420 21.32 -16.32 -1.23
N SER A 421 22.26 -15.65 -0.56
CA SER A 421 23.16 -16.31 0.41
C SER A 421 22.46 -16.66 1.71
N SER A 422 21.62 -15.76 2.25
CA SER A 422 20.86 -15.99 3.47
C SER A 422 19.69 -16.94 3.29
N ARG A 423 19.11 -17.02 2.08
CA ARG A 423 17.85 -17.69 1.76
C ARG A 423 16.61 -17.04 2.39
N ALA A 424 16.71 -15.81 2.85
CA ALA A 424 15.54 -15.03 3.20
C ALA A 424 14.67 -14.78 1.95
N LYS A 425 13.36 -14.87 2.11
CA LYS A 425 12.41 -14.78 1.00
C LYS A 425 11.63 -13.48 0.98
N THR A 426 11.73 -12.67 2.01
CA THR A 426 11.10 -11.36 2.06
C THR A 426 12.11 -10.32 2.47
N TRP A 427 12.21 -9.27 1.67
CA TRP A 427 12.94 -8.06 2.01
C TRP A 427 12.01 -7.07 2.70
N ARG A 428 12.33 -6.66 3.91
CA ARG A 428 11.71 -5.51 4.57
C ARG A 428 12.60 -4.29 4.40
N SER A 429 12.08 -3.27 3.75
CA SER A 429 12.71 -1.95 3.68
C SER A 429 12.04 -0.97 4.63
N ASP A 430 12.79 0.05 5.06
CA ASP A 430 12.34 1.07 5.99
C ASP A 430 13.08 2.39 5.77
N PHE A 431 12.67 3.46 6.43
CA PHE A 431 13.30 4.78 6.36
C PHE A 431 13.52 5.31 4.93
N GLU A 432 12.69 4.94 3.97
CA GLU A 432 12.78 5.53 2.66
C GLU A 432 12.13 6.91 2.65
N PRO A 433 12.93 7.97 2.51
CA PRO A 433 12.73 8.79 1.36
C PRO A 433 13.57 8.24 0.22
N ILE A 434 12.95 7.86 -0.85
CA ILE A 434 13.64 7.35 -2.04
C ILE A 434 14.44 8.46 -2.71
N ALA A 435 13.96 9.69 -2.66
CA ALA A 435 14.52 10.83 -3.36
C ALA A 435 14.96 11.93 -2.38
N CYS A 436 16.22 11.94 -2.04
CA CYS A 436 16.81 12.97 -1.20
C CYS A 436 18.01 13.64 -1.83
N CYS A 437 18.26 13.45 -3.09
CA CYS A 437 19.47 13.89 -3.76
C CYS A 437 19.31 15.25 -4.45
N SER A 438 18.45 16.13 -3.92
CA SER A 438 18.24 17.48 -4.46
C SER A 438 19.49 18.34 -4.41
N ASP A 439 20.47 18.01 -3.59
CA ASP A 439 21.78 18.65 -3.50
C ASP A 439 22.83 18.06 -4.47
N LYS A 440 22.51 16.96 -5.15
CA LYS A 440 23.36 16.34 -6.16
C LYS A 440 22.66 16.40 -7.52
N LYS A 441 23.41 16.70 -8.55
CA LYS A 441 22.96 16.53 -9.92
C LYS A 441 23.22 15.09 -10.32
N ASN A 442 22.17 14.32 -10.51
CA ASN A 442 22.33 13.03 -11.14
C ASN A 442 22.44 13.21 -12.67
N ARG A 443 22.71 12.14 -13.41
CA ARG A 443 22.99 12.19 -14.85
C ARG A 443 21.87 12.73 -15.73
N HIS A 444 20.63 12.75 -15.25
CA HIS A 444 19.45 13.14 -16.01
C HIS A 444 18.99 14.56 -15.71
N ASP A 445 19.50 15.12 -14.64
CA ASP A 445 18.99 16.35 -14.08
C ASP A 445 19.89 17.55 -14.40
N ALA A 446 19.29 18.56 -14.99
CA ALA A 446 19.93 19.87 -15.17
C ALA A 446 19.63 20.83 -14.02
N ASP A 447 18.43 20.75 -13.40
CA ASP A 447 17.93 21.71 -12.40
C ASP A 447 17.39 21.03 -11.12
N GLY A 448 17.44 19.70 -11.00
CA GLY A 448 16.93 18.94 -9.88
C GLY A 448 15.44 18.60 -9.95
N ASN A 449 14.78 18.88 -11.08
CA ASN A 449 13.33 18.68 -11.21
C ASN A 449 12.92 17.23 -11.49
N ASP A 450 13.86 16.34 -11.81
CA ASP A 450 13.59 14.94 -12.13
C ASP A 450 14.17 13.96 -11.09
N VAL A 451 14.73 14.43 -10.00
CA VAL A 451 15.38 13.61 -8.96
C VAL A 451 14.40 12.59 -8.40
N GLN A 452 13.16 13.00 -8.07
CA GLN A 452 12.14 12.07 -7.56
C GLN A 452 11.82 10.96 -8.57
N TYR A 453 11.74 11.31 -9.84
CA TYR A 453 11.44 10.31 -10.88
C TYR A 453 12.54 9.26 -10.99
N TRP A 454 13.80 9.66 -11.13
CA TRP A 454 14.89 8.71 -11.36
C TRP A 454 15.28 7.92 -10.11
N CYS A 455 15.21 8.52 -8.92
CA CYS A 455 15.41 7.80 -7.67
C CYS A 455 14.31 6.74 -7.44
N SER A 456 13.05 7.09 -7.67
CA SER A 456 11.94 6.11 -7.60
C SER A 456 12.09 5.02 -8.65
N ARG A 457 12.50 5.37 -9.86
CA ARG A 457 12.81 4.40 -10.92
C ARG A 457 13.89 3.41 -10.51
N GLY A 458 15.02 3.91 -10.00
CA GLY A 458 16.13 3.07 -9.54
C GLY A 458 15.72 2.16 -8.38
N PHE A 459 14.91 2.67 -7.46
CA PHE A 459 14.36 1.86 -6.37
C PHE A 459 13.48 0.72 -6.90
N TYR A 460 12.51 1.02 -7.75
CA TYR A 460 11.62 -0.01 -8.28
C TYR A 460 12.32 -1.00 -9.20
N ASP A 461 13.32 -0.58 -9.95
CA ASP A 461 14.18 -1.48 -10.74
C ASP A 461 14.94 -2.48 -9.84
N ILE A 462 15.33 -2.08 -8.62
CA ILE A 462 15.93 -2.99 -7.64
C ILE A 462 14.91 -3.99 -7.13
N VAL A 463 13.72 -3.52 -6.72
CA VAL A 463 12.65 -4.37 -6.19
C VAL A 463 12.19 -5.38 -7.25
N ASP A 464 11.89 -4.91 -8.46
CA ASP A 464 11.45 -5.74 -9.58
C ASP A 464 12.49 -6.81 -9.93
N TYR A 465 13.77 -6.43 -9.98
CA TYR A 465 14.85 -7.39 -10.23
C TYR A 465 14.91 -8.51 -9.17
N LEU A 466 14.74 -8.18 -7.88
CA LEU A 466 14.76 -9.18 -6.82
C LEU A 466 13.55 -10.12 -6.90
N ILE A 467 12.36 -9.58 -7.18
CA ILE A 467 11.13 -10.36 -7.35
C ILE A 467 11.23 -11.32 -8.55
N GLU A 468 11.80 -10.86 -9.65
CA GLU A 468 11.97 -11.66 -10.87
C GLU A 468 13.07 -12.69 -10.76
N SER A 469 14.18 -12.34 -10.10
CA SER A 469 15.40 -13.18 -10.06
C SER A 469 15.39 -14.21 -8.94
N ILE A 470 14.61 -14.02 -7.86
CA ILE A 470 14.60 -14.94 -6.72
C ILE A 470 13.22 -15.62 -6.62
N PRO A 471 13.10 -16.92 -6.90
CA PRO A 471 11.82 -17.61 -6.88
C PRO A 471 11.07 -17.48 -5.55
N GLY A 472 9.82 -16.97 -5.61
CA GLY A 472 8.96 -16.76 -4.45
C GLY A 472 9.39 -15.59 -3.56
N PHE A 473 10.22 -14.68 -4.07
CA PHE A 473 10.63 -13.49 -3.35
C PHE A 473 9.47 -12.52 -3.14
N ARG A 474 9.50 -11.84 -2.00
CA ARG A 474 8.51 -10.84 -1.57
C ARG A 474 9.20 -9.55 -1.17
N TYR A 475 8.49 -8.47 -1.35
CA TYR A 475 8.86 -7.17 -0.82
C TYR A 475 7.85 -6.74 0.25
N GLU A 476 8.34 -6.29 1.39
CA GLU A 476 7.58 -5.69 2.49
C GLU A 476 8.06 -4.26 2.69
N SER A 477 7.17 -3.30 2.55
CA SER A 477 7.48 -1.89 2.81
C SER A 477 7.05 -1.51 4.22
N CYS A 478 7.97 -0.94 4.99
CA CYS A 478 7.65 -0.24 6.23
C CYS A 478 7.56 1.27 5.96
N SER A 479 8.67 1.82 5.55
CA SER A 479 8.80 3.25 5.25
C SER A 479 8.22 4.11 6.38
N SER A 480 8.73 3.87 7.60
CA SER A 480 8.32 4.61 8.80
C SER A 480 6.80 4.55 9.06
N GLY A 481 6.21 3.36 8.93
CA GLY A 481 4.77 3.19 9.18
C GLY A 481 3.88 3.59 8.03
N GLY A 482 4.36 3.50 6.80
CA GLY A 482 3.53 3.60 5.61
C GLY A 482 3.64 4.89 4.81
N SER A 483 4.72 5.67 4.94
CA SER A 483 4.94 6.88 4.13
C SER A 483 5.03 6.61 2.62
N MET A 484 5.27 5.37 2.22
CA MET A 484 5.28 4.91 0.83
C MET A 484 3.99 4.20 0.39
N LYS A 485 2.85 4.48 1.03
CA LYS A 485 1.54 3.98 0.57
C LYS A 485 1.11 4.67 -0.72
N ASP A 486 1.53 4.13 -1.84
CA ASP A 486 1.13 4.51 -3.20
C ASP A 486 1.04 3.28 -4.11
N PHE A 487 0.47 3.43 -5.29
CA PHE A 487 0.20 2.29 -6.17
C PHE A 487 1.45 1.67 -6.77
N ALA A 488 2.53 2.42 -6.95
CA ALA A 488 3.79 1.87 -7.44
C ALA A 488 4.44 0.93 -6.41
N THR A 489 4.38 1.31 -5.14
CA THR A 489 4.82 0.46 -4.03
C THR A 489 3.90 -0.74 -3.84
N MET A 490 2.57 -0.52 -3.83
CA MET A 490 1.58 -1.58 -3.63
C MET A 490 1.57 -2.62 -4.75
N HIS A 491 1.90 -2.23 -5.97
CA HIS A 491 2.08 -3.17 -7.09
C HIS A 491 3.19 -4.19 -6.81
N ARG A 492 4.20 -3.83 -6.01
CA ARG A 492 5.39 -4.64 -5.71
C ARG A 492 5.36 -5.27 -4.33
N ALA A 493 4.73 -4.63 -3.39
CA ALA A 493 4.73 -5.07 -2.00
C ALA A 493 3.76 -6.25 -1.76
N SER A 494 4.22 -7.26 -1.06
CA SER A 494 3.33 -8.29 -0.52
C SER A 494 2.46 -7.71 0.60
N VAL A 495 3.06 -6.91 1.46
CA VAL A 495 2.39 -6.13 2.49
C VAL A 495 3.11 -4.80 2.71
N ILE A 496 2.35 -3.82 3.17
CA ILE A 496 2.86 -2.55 3.67
C ILE A 496 2.56 -2.46 5.16
N ASN A 497 3.55 -2.09 5.97
CA ASN A 497 3.30 -1.71 7.34
C ASN A 497 2.43 -0.45 7.35
N ASN A 498 1.26 -0.56 7.93
CA ASN A 498 0.24 0.47 7.78
C ASN A 498 0.41 1.62 8.78
N ASP A 499 1.00 1.33 9.95
CA ASP A 499 1.25 2.28 11.03
C ASP A 499 2.32 1.69 11.95
N ASP A 500 3.26 2.49 12.43
CA ASP A 500 4.26 2.11 13.44
C ASP A 500 3.77 2.31 14.87
N SER A 501 2.60 2.88 15.06
CA SER A 501 2.00 3.03 16.37
C SER A 501 1.64 1.69 16.98
N ALA A 502 1.78 1.57 18.28
CA ALA A 502 1.25 0.45 19.06
C ALA A 502 -0.19 0.71 19.55
N ASP A 503 -0.73 1.89 19.32
CA ASP A 503 -2.07 2.29 19.74
C ASP A 503 -3.14 1.67 18.85
N TRP A 504 -4.07 0.97 19.45
CA TRP A 504 -5.12 0.24 18.74
C TRP A 504 -6.08 1.14 17.96
N MET A 505 -6.33 2.35 18.47
CA MET A 505 -7.18 3.32 17.76
C MET A 505 -6.44 3.87 16.54
N SER A 506 -5.16 4.20 16.68
CA SER A 506 -4.33 4.62 15.56
C SER A 506 -4.30 3.56 14.47
N LEU A 507 -4.05 2.30 14.82
CA LEU A 507 -4.06 1.17 13.88
C LEU A 507 -5.38 1.03 13.14
N ARG A 508 -6.54 1.13 13.85
CA ARG A 508 -7.86 1.09 13.21
C ARG A 508 -8.09 2.29 12.30
N THR A 509 -7.71 3.48 12.75
CA THR A 509 -7.88 4.72 12.00
C THR A 509 -7.09 4.68 10.69
N THR A 510 -5.83 4.26 10.78
CA THR A 510 -4.97 4.14 9.60
C THR A 510 -5.46 3.06 8.64
N PHE A 511 -5.92 1.93 9.19
CA PHE A 511 -6.52 0.87 8.37
C PHE A 511 -7.80 1.35 7.69
N TYR A 512 -8.69 2.03 8.43
CA TYR A 512 -9.90 2.63 7.91
C TYR A 512 -9.61 3.54 6.71
N ASP A 513 -8.70 4.50 6.88
CA ASP A 513 -8.36 5.47 5.83
C ASP A 513 -7.72 4.79 4.60
N SER A 514 -6.74 3.90 4.82
CA SER A 514 -5.98 3.24 3.75
C SER A 514 -6.83 2.23 2.97
N SER A 515 -7.78 1.58 3.62
CA SER A 515 -8.61 0.54 3.00
C SER A 515 -9.69 1.06 2.04
N TYR A 516 -9.85 2.38 1.88
CA TYR A 516 -10.57 2.94 0.73
C TYR A 516 -9.78 2.81 -0.59
N CYS A 517 -8.45 2.83 -0.51
CA CYS A 517 -7.59 2.84 -1.70
C CYS A 517 -6.95 1.47 -1.98
N PHE A 518 -6.59 0.71 -0.94
CA PHE A 518 -5.73 -0.45 -1.06
C PHE A 518 -6.40 -1.74 -0.60
N PRO A 519 -6.06 -2.89 -1.23
CA PRO A 519 -6.56 -4.18 -0.79
C PRO A 519 -6.21 -4.45 0.68
N PRO A 520 -7.18 -4.81 1.53
CA PRO A 520 -6.93 -5.09 2.94
C PRO A 520 -5.84 -6.14 3.20
N ALA A 521 -5.72 -7.11 2.29
CA ALA A 521 -4.70 -8.15 2.35
C ALA A 521 -3.25 -7.64 2.21
N GLN A 522 -3.06 -6.41 1.75
CA GLN A 522 -1.73 -5.79 1.63
C GLN A 522 -1.44 -4.76 2.73
N LEU A 523 -2.39 -4.48 3.62
CA LEU A 523 -2.24 -3.55 4.74
C LEU A 523 -1.91 -4.34 6.01
N GLN A 524 -0.72 -4.16 6.58
CA GLN A 524 -0.26 -4.89 7.75
C GLN A 524 -0.33 -4.02 9.00
N SER A 525 -0.94 -4.54 10.05
CA SER A 525 -0.98 -3.90 11.36
C SER A 525 -0.20 -4.71 12.40
N PRO A 526 0.68 -4.06 13.19
CA PRO A 526 1.37 -4.72 14.30
C PRO A 526 0.42 -4.95 15.47
N ALA A 527 0.46 -6.14 16.05
CA ALA A 527 -0.26 -6.47 17.26
C ALA A 527 0.66 -6.40 18.47
N ASN A 528 0.28 -5.61 19.43
CA ASN A 528 0.91 -5.56 20.75
C ASN A 528 -0.14 -5.61 21.86
N PRO A 529 -0.78 -6.77 22.09
CA PRO A 529 -1.89 -6.86 23.02
C PRO A 529 -1.47 -6.65 24.48
N ASP A 530 -0.18 -6.69 24.76
CA ASP A 530 0.35 -6.66 26.12
C ASP A 530 1.08 -5.37 26.46
N THR A 531 0.47 -4.23 26.04
CA THR A 531 0.87 -2.95 26.61
C THR A 531 2.34 -2.58 26.39
N PHE A 532 2.74 -2.62 25.15
CA PHE A 532 4.01 -2.04 24.77
C PHE A 532 4.06 -0.53 25.02
N CYS A 533 2.92 0.14 24.91
CA CYS A 533 2.75 1.51 25.30
C CYS A 533 2.18 1.55 26.74
N PRO A 534 2.97 1.94 27.76
CA PRO A 534 2.44 2.13 29.11
C PRO A 534 1.27 3.10 29.17
N ASP A 535 1.17 4.01 28.20
CA ASP A 535 0.09 4.99 28.10
C ASP A 535 -1.12 4.43 27.37
N CYS A 536 -0.97 3.47 26.47
CA CYS A 536 -2.11 2.70 25.95
C CYS A 536 -2.74 1.87 27.08
N GLU A 537 -1.93 1.28 27.98
CA GLU A 537 -2.43 0.64 29.19
C GLU A 537 -3.13 1.64 30.11
N LYS A 538 -2.59 2.85 30.29
CA LYS A 538 -3.23 3.93 31.06
C LYS A 538 -4.55 4.35 30.42
N TYR A 539 -4.60 4.44 29.10
CA TYR A 539 -5.80 4.82 28.36
C TYR A 539 -6.89 3.77 28.47
N TYR A 540 -6.50 2.49 28.43
CA TYR A 540 -7.40 1.34 28.47
C TYR A 540 -7.40 0.60 29.82
N ALA A 541 -6.43 0.86 30.71
CA ALA A 541 -6.31 0.18 32.00
C ALA A 541 -7.52 0.43 32.89
N GLY A 542 -8.20 -0.65 33.22
CA GLY A 542 -9.42 -0.61 34.02
C GLY A 542 -10.68 -0.16 33.29
N LYS A 543 -10.57 0.15 31.99
CA LYS A 543 -11.69 0.52 31.11
C LYS A 543 -11.75 -0.35 29.85
N GLY A 544 -10.73 -1.15 29.58
CA GLY A 544 -10.52 -1.80 28.30
C GLY A 544 -10.88 -3.26 28.29
N ASP A 545 -11.51 -3.64 27.20
CA ASP A 545 -11.58 -4.98 26.68
C ASP A 545 -10.21 -5.31 26.09
N LYS A 546 -9.46 -6.25 26.67
CA LYS A 546 -8.15 -6.69 26.15
C LYS A 546 -8.26 -7.21 24.71
N ASP A 547 -9.43 -7.73 24.36
CA ASP A 547 -9.71 -8.24 23.03
C ASP A 547 -9.79 -7.13 21.96
N MET A 548 -10.08 -5.89 22.34
CA MET A 548 -10.14 -4.75 21.43
C MET A 548 -8.83 -4.58 20.64
N GLY A 549 -7.68 -4.79 21.26
CA GLY A 549 -6.39 -4.71 20.59
C GLY A 549 -6.24 -5.73 19.47
N MET A 550 -6.41 -7.01 19.78
CA MET A 550 -6.33 -8.06 18.76
C MET A 550 -7.41 -7.93 17.69
N ARG A 551 -8.64 -7.56 18.08
CA ARG A 551 -9.73 -7.32 17.13
C ARG A 551 -9.43 -6.16 16.18
N SER A 552 -8.73 -5.12 16.66
CA SER A 552 -8.28 -3.99 15.84
C SER A 552 -7.24 -4.39 14.79
N VAL A 553 -6.43 -5.40 15.07
CA VAL A 553 -5.33 -5.84 14.21
C VAL A 553 -5.77 -6.92 13.21
N ILE A 554 -6.57 -7.90 13.65
CA ILE A 554 -6.94 -9.04 12.79
C ILE A 554 -7.84 -8.67 11.61
N MET A 555 -8.33 -7.44 11.54
CA MET A 555 -9.03 -6.91 10.36
C MET A 555 -8.11 -6.74 9.15
N SER A 556 -6.80 -6.69 9.36
CA SER A 556 -5.75 -6.48 8.37
C SER A 556 -4.77 -7.65 8.35
N ALA A 557 -3.72 -7.57 7.53
CA ALA A 557 -2.60 -8.51 7.63
C ALA A 557 -1.94 -8.39 9.03
N VAL A 558 -1.71 -9.53 9.69
CA VAL A 558 -1.28 -9.54 11.09
C VAL A 558 0.22 -9.68 11.22
N MET A 559 0.83 -8.79 11.99
CA MET A 559 2.18 -8.94 12.51
C MET A 559 2.14 -8.89 14.04
N LEU A 560 2.64 -9.91 14.71
CA LEU A 560 2.91 -9.84 16.14
C LEU A 560 4.27 -9.16 16.35
N GLY A 561 4.30 -8.02 17.03
CA GLY A 561 5.51 -7.23 17.22
C GLY A 561 6.51 -7.89 18.18
N SER A 562 7.74 -7.34 18.21
CA SER A 562 8.84 -7.75 19.11
C SER A 562 8.50 -7.67 20.59
N TRP A 563 7.50 -6.96 20.88
CA TRP A 563 6.93 -6.68 22.19
C TRP A 563 5.93 -7.74 22.64
N CYS A 564 5.65 -8.75 21.83
CA CYS A 564 4.93 -9.94 22.28
C CYS A 564 5.75 -10.58 23.40
N ASN A 565 5.48 -10.17 24.61
CA ASN A 565 6.19 -10.48 25.81
C ASN A 565 6.56 -11.96 25.91
N ARG A 566 7.75 -12.31 25.49
CA ARG A 566 8.35 -13.62 25.67
C ARG A 566 9.18 -13.67 26.96
N VAL A 567 9.19 -14.79 27.59
CA VAL A 567 10.08 -15.07 28.74
C VAL A 567 11.43 -15.60 28.23
N ASP A 568 11.35 -16.47 27.23
CA ASP A 568 12.46 -17.10 26.53
C ASP A 568 12.08 -17.32 25.07
N GLY A 569 12.83 -17.88 24.23
CA GLY A 569 12.47 -18.13 22.84
C GLY A 569 11.37 -19.17 22.64
N GLU A 570 10.95 -19.88 23.68
CA GLU A 570 10.04 -21.02 23.58
C GLU A 570 8.59 -20.69 23.96
N THR A 571 8.39 -19.75 24.88
CA THR A 571 7.08 -19.40 25.42
C THR A 571 6.78 -17.92 25.33
N LEU A 572 5.51 -17.58 25.18
CA LEU A 572 5.04 -16.21 25.29
C LEU A 572 4.90 -15.81 26.75
N HIS A 573 5.16 -14.53 27.04
CA HIS A 573 4.99 -13.98 28.37
C HIS A 573 3.53 -14.14 28.84
N HIS A 574 3.33 -14.39 30.12
CA HIS A 574 2.01 -14.56 30.76
C HIS A 574 1.13 -15.69 30.19
N GLY A 575 1.68 -16.67 29.49
CA GLY A 575 0.90 -17.80 28.95
C GLY A 575 -0.13 -17.40 27.92
N LEU A 576 0.20 -16.46 27.06
CA LEU A 576 -0.70 -15.91 26.02
C LEU A 576 -0.89 -16.81 24.79
N GLU A 577 -0.27 -18.00 24.77
CA GLU A 577 -0.32 -18.90 23.62
C GLU A 577 -1.76 -19.22 23.19
N ALA A 578 -2.63 -19.57 24.13
CA ALA A 578 -4.03 -19.88 23.84
C ALA A 578 -4.79 -18.65 23.33
N TYR A 579 -4.50 -17.48 23.88
CA TYR A 579 -5.10 -16.22 23.45
C TYR A 579 -4.72 -15.85 22.02
N TYR A 580 -3.43 -15.90 21.68
CA TYR A 580 -2.98 -15.66 20.33
C TYR A 580 -3.50 -16.70 19.36
N ALA A 581 -3.43 -18.00 19.72
CA ALA A 581 -3.91 -19.08 18.87
C ALA A 581 -5.39 -18.90 18.49
N LYS A 582 -6.24 -18.47 19.44
CA LYS A 582 -7.65 -18.15 19.20
C LYS A 582 -7.79 -17.13 18.06
N TYR A 583 -7.17 -15.98 18.19
CA TYR A 583 -7.31 -14.88 17.21
C TYR A 583 -6.61 -15.16 15.88
N LEU A 584 -5.44 -15.80 15.92
CA LEU A 584 -4.71 -16.16 14.69
C LEU A 584 -5.47 -17.22 13.89
N ARG A 585 -6.16 -18.12 14.56
CA ARG A 585 -7.03 -19.09 13.91
C ARG A 585 -8.22 -18.41 13.23
N LEU A 586 -8.93 -17.53 13.96
CA LEU A 586 -10.00 -16.71 13.38
C LEU A 586 -9.53 -15.93 12.16
N HIS A 587 -8.36 -15.28 12.27
CA HIS A 587 -7.77 -14.55 11.18
C HIS A 587 -7.47 -15.46 9.98
N ASN A 588 -6.73 -16.55 10.17
CA ASN A 588 -6.25 -17.39 9.09
C ASN A 588 -7.39 -18.16 8.38
N GLU A 589 -8.37 -18.65 9.14
CA GLU A 589 -9.42 -19.54 8.62
C GLU A 589 -10.67 -18.77 8.14
N VAL A 590 -10.94 -17.59 8.69
CA VAL A 590 -12.19 -16.86 8.40
C VAL A 590 -11.92 -15.49 7.77
N ILE A 591 -11.11 -14.65 8.43
CA ILE A 591 -10.96 -13.25 7.99
C ILE A 591 -10.10 -13.15 6.73
N LYS A 592 -8.99 -13.86 6.68
CA LYS A 592 -8.07 -13.85 5.52
C LYS A 592 -8.76 -14.22 4.20
N PRO A 593 -9.56 -15.29 4.09
CA PRO A 593 -10.33 -15.55 2.87
C PRO A 593 -11.25 -14.39 2.47
N LEU A 594 -11.90 -13.73 3.44
CA LEU A 594 -12.76 -12.58 3.17
C LEU A 594 -11.96 -11.35 2.74
N MET A 595 -10.78 -11.10 3.30
CA MET A 595 -9.87 -10.04 2.86
C MET A 595 -9.44 -10.21 1.41
N ARG A 596 -9.25 -11.45 0.98
CA ARG A 596 -8.76 -11.78 -0.38
C ARG A 596 -9.87 -11.77 -1.43
N HIS A 597 -11.05 -12.20 -1.06
CA HIS A 597 -12.13 -12.52 -2.01
C HIS A 597 -13.42 -11.72 -1.79
N GLY A 598 -13.61 -11.15 -0.61
CA GLY A 598 -14.77 -10.34 -0.26
C GLY A 598 -14.57 -8.84 -0.50
N ASN A 599 -15.58 -8.09 -0.12
CA ASN A 599 -15.58 -6.63 -0.06
C ASN A 599 -15.43 -6.15 1.38
N LEU A 600 -14.82 -4.99 1.58
CA LEU A 600 -14.75 -4.31 2.88
C LEU A 600 -15.63 -3.05 2.83
N TYR A 601 -16.50 -2.91 3.81
CA TYR A 601 -17.39 -1.77 3.99
C TYR A 601 -17.09 -1.04 5.29
N HIS A 602 -16.99 0.28 5.23
CA HIS A 602 -16.83 1.17 6.38
C HIS A 602 -18.22 1.50 6.93
N THR A 603 -18.78 0.57 7.71
CA THR A 603 -20.18 0.60 8.14
C THR A 603 -20.51 1.66 9.20
N LEU A 604 -19.50 2.16 9.89
CA LEU A 604 -19.60 3.18 10.92
C LEU A 604 -18.56 4.28 10.69
N PRO A 605 -18.66 5.42 11.40
CA PRO A 605 -17.70 6.52 11.26
C PRO A 605 -16.24 6.10 11.46
N ARG A 606 -15.35 6.93 10.95
CA ARG A 606 -13.91 6.82 11.19
C ARG A 606 -13.61 6.75 12.69
N PRO A 607 -12.73 5.85 13.14
CA PRO A 607 -12.42 5.66 14.56
C PRO A 607 -12.01 6.96 15.26
N ASP A 608 -12.60 7.20 16.43
CA ASP A 608 -12.27 8.26 17.36
C ASP A 608 -12.64 7.87 18.81
N HIS A 609 -12.47 8.79 19.77
CA HIS A 609 -12.74 8.51 21.19
C HIS A 609 -14.22 8.62 21.60
N ILE A 610 -15.09 9.11 20.70
CA ILE A 610 -16.46 9.50 21.04
C ILE A 610 -17.47 8.61 20.34
N HIS A 611 -17.24 8.27 19.07
CA HIS A 611 -18.20 7.59 18.24
C HIS A 611 -17.91 6.09 18.15
N TRP A 612 -18.96 5.30 18.08
CA TRP A 612 -18.83 3.91 17.68
C TRP A 612 -18.12 3.84 16.33
N ASP A 613 -17.19 2.91 16.21
CA ASP A 613 -16.55 2.61 14.93
C ASP A 613 -16.73 1.13 14.57
N GLY A 614 -16.63 0.82 13.27
CA GLY A 614 -16.78 -0.53 12.81
C GLY A 614 -16.63 -0.68 11.30
N MET A 615 -16.19 -1.86 10.92
CA MET A 615 -16.01 -2.26 9.52
C MET A 615 -16.52 -3.68 9.32
N GLN A 616 -16.95 -3.97 8.10
CA GLN A 616 -17.52 -5.25 7.74
C GLN A 616 -16.86 -5.83 6.49
N TYR A 617 -16.43 -7.07 6.57
CA TYR A 617 -16.21 -7.89 5.38
C TYR A 617 -17.50 -8.58 4.98
N GLY A 618 -17.79 -8.63 3.69
CA GLY A 618 -18.92 -9.36 3.16
C GLY A 618 -18.60 -9.96 1.79
N CYS A 619 -19.17 -11.12 1.48
CA CYS A 619 -19.09 -11.74 0.17
C CYS A 619 -20.43 -12.39 -0.21
N ASP A 620 -20.70 -12.43 -1.50
CA ASP A 620 -21.92 -13.00 -2.08
C ASP A 620 -21.81 -14.50 -2.40
N PHE A 621 -20.64 -15.09 -2.16
CA PHE A 621 -20.38 -16.53 -2.27
C PHE A 621 -20.20 -17.15 -0.87
N ILE A 622 -20.11 -18.47 -0.81
CA ILE A 622 -19.86 -19.18 0.45
C ILE A 622 -18.39 -19.61 0.50
N PRO A 623 -17.55 -19.00 1.36
CA PRO A 623 -16.20 -19.49 1.63
C PRO A 623 -16.20 -20.90 2.26
N GLU A 624 -15.06 -21.58 2.21
CA GLU A 624 -14.88 -22.90 2.85
C GLU A 624 -15.17 -22.86 4.36
N SER A 625 -14.88 -21.73 5.01
CA SER A 625 -15.22 -21.48 6.41
C SER A 625 -16.72 -21.47 6.72
N GLY A 626 -17.61 -21.45 5.72
CA GLY A 626 -19.03 -21.27 5.90
C GLY A 626 -19.45 -19.87 6.40
N VAL A 627 -18.52 -18.91 6.49
CA VAL A 627 -18.77 -17.55 6.96
C VAL A 627 -18.77 -16.59 5.77
N GLY A 628 -19.94 -16.02 5.44
CA GLY A 628 -20.10 -15.09 4.33
C GLY A 628 -19.79 -13.64 4.65
N GLY A 629 -19.50 -13.31 5.92
CA GLY A 629 -19.11 -11.97 6.34
C GLY A 629 -18.72 -11.90 7.80
N VAL A 630 -17.99 -10.84 8.14
CA VAL A 630 -17.54 -10.54 9.52
C VAL A 630 -17.71 -9.07 9.78
N LEU A 631 -18.43 -8.71 10.83
CA LEU A 631 -18.58 -7.35 11.31
C LEU A 631 -17.74 -7.15 12.57
N PHE A 632 -16.90 -6.13 12.57
CA PHE A 632 -16.14 -5.66 13.73
C PHE A 632 -16.79 -4.41 14.29
N LEU A 633 -17.02 -4.38 15.59
CA LEU A 633 -17.63 -3.25 16.29
C LEU A 633 -16.79 -2.85 17.49
N PHE A 634 -16.61 -1.54 17.67
CA PHE A 634 -15.86 -0.96 18.76
C PHE A 634 -16.63 0.17 19.40
N LYS A 635 -16.74 0.10 20.71
CA LYS A 635 -17.33 1.14 21.56
C LYS A 635 -16.20 1.84 22.31
N PRO A 636 -15.86 3.09 21.99
CA PRO A 636 -14.82 3.82 22.67
C PRO A 636 -15.26 4.27 24.07
N THR A 637 -14.28 4.71 24.87
CA THR A 637 -14.43 5.03 26.29
C THR A 637 -15.45 6.12 26.58
N ASP A 638 -15.52 7.14 25.71
CA ASP A 638 -16.38 8.32 25.93
C ASP A 638 -17.78 8.17 25.30
N GLN A 639 -18.07 6.99 24.77
CA GLN A 639 -19.38 6.66 24.20
C GLN A 639 -20.34 6.16 25.29
N ASN A 640 -21.43 6.88 25.52
CA ASN A 640 -22.42 6.56 26.55
C ASN A 640 -23.56 5.66 26.07
N GLU A 641 -23.84 5.64 24.75
CA GLU A 641 -24.92 4.82 24.20
C GLU A 641 -24.55 3.34 24.28
N PRO A 642 -25.38 2.51 24.92
CA PRO A 642 -25.06 1.09 25.11
C PRO A 642 -25.28 0.23 23.87
N ALA A 643 -25.97 0.74 22.86
CA ALA A 643 -26.31 0.01 21.66
C ALA A 643 -26.01 0.83 20.40
N ILE A 644 -25.69 0.13 19.33
CA ILE A 644 -25.53 0.67 17.99
C ILE A 644 -26.33 -0.14 16.98
N HIS A 645 -26.95 0.55 16.04
CA HIS A 645 -27.59 -0.05 14.88
C HIS A 645 -26.68 0.12 13.66
N VAL A 646 -26.41 -0.98 12.93
CA VAL A 646 -25.45 -1.02 11.83
C VAL A 646 -26.13 -1.54 10.57
N THR A 647 -25.93 -0.83 9.47
CA THR A 647 -26.33 -1.31 8.14
C THR A 647 -25.38 -2.41 7.68
N ILE A 648 -25.92 -3.51 7.20
CA ILE A 648 -25.17 -4.65 6.70
C ILE A 648 -25.14 -4.61 5.17
N ARG A 649 -24.00 -4.94 4.58
CA ARG A 649 -23.80 -4.91 3.12
C ARG A 649 -23.08 -6.19 2.63
N GLY A 650 -23.19 -6.49 1.34
CA GLY A 650 -22.36 -7.45 0.63
C GLY A 650 -22.61 -8.93 1.00
N LEU A 651 -23.74 -9.27 1.60
CA LEU A 651 -24.17 -10.66 1.81
C LEU A 651 -25.00 -11.16 0.61
N ASN A 652 -25.01 -12.45 0.40
CA ASN A 652 -25.92 -13.04 -0.58
C ASN A 652 -27.37 -12.98 -0.08
N PRO A 653 -28.30 -12.30 -0.78
CA PRO A 653 -29.66 -12.08 -0.28
C PRO A 653 -30.45 -13.39 -0.07
N SER A 654 -30.11 -14.45 -0.80
CA SER A 654 -30.85 -15.71 -0.80
C SER A 654 -30.41 -16.69 0.28
N TYR A 655 -29.27 -16.46 0.94
CA TYR A 655 -28.79 -17.36 1.98
C TYR A 655 -29.38 -17.00 3.34
N ILE A 656 -29.58 -18.01 4.18
CA ILE A 656 -29.91 -17.83 5.59
C ILE A 656 -28.59 -17.80 6.37
N TYR A 657 -28.43 -16.74 7.16
CA TYR A 657 -27.26 -16.56 8.01
C TYR A 657 -27.64 -16.59 9.48
N CYS A 658 -26.85 -17.27 10.29
CA CYS A 658 -26.79 -17.00 11.72
C CYS A 658 -25.83 -15.82 11.94
N ALA A 659 -26.35 -14.68 12.41
CA ALA A 659 -25.54 -13.59 12.93
C ALA A 659 -25.00 -14.01 14.31
N ASP A 660 -23.80 -14.60 14.35
CA ASP A 660 -23.19 -15.22 15.52
C ASP A 660 -22.26 -14.22 16.23
N TYR A 661 -22.72 -13.68 17.36
CA TYR A 661 -21.96 -12.76 18.22
C TYR A 661 -20.95 -13.57 19.03
N LEU A 662 -19.66 -13.28 18.91
CA LEU A 662 -18.62 -14.10 19.54
C LEU A 662 -18.63 -14.02 21.08
N GLU A 663 -18.82 -12.84 21.64
CA GLU A 663 -18.86 -12.66 23.09
C GLU A 663 -20.30 -12.67 23.63
N ARG A 664 -21.23 -12.05 22.92
CA ARG A 664 -22.62 -11.86 23.35
C ARG A 664 -23.55 -12.82 22.65
N LYS A 665 -23.32 -14.13 22.87
CA LYS A 665 -24.05 -15.25 22.23
C LYS A 665 -25.58 -15.14 22.33
N ASN A 666 -26.10 -14.52 23.41
CA ASN A 666 -27.52 -14.32 23.61
C ASN A 666 -28.16 -13.31 22.63
N GLN A 667 -27.35 -12.58 21.89
CA GLN A 667 -27.81 -11.68 20.82
C GLN A 667 -27.84 -12.34 19.44
N SER A 668 -27.31 -13.58 19.32
CA SER A 668 -27.26 -14.30 18.04
C SER A 668 -28.66 -14.70 17.58
N TYR A 669 -28.91 -14.54 16.26
CA TYR A 669 -30.17 -14.90 15.62
C TYR A 669 -29.97 -15.23 14.14
N SER A 670 -30.97 -15.89 13.52
CA SER A 670 -30.93 -16.23 12.10
C SER A 670 -31.87 -15.34 11.29
N ALA A 671 -31.42 -14.93 10.12
CA ALA A 671 -32.19 -14.19 9.13
C ALA A 671 -31.61 -14.40 7.71
N THR A 672 -32.39 -14.09 6.69
CA THR A 672 -31.87 -14.09 5.32
C THR A 672 -30.90 -12.93 5.09
N GLY A 673 -30.00 -13.06 4.11
CA GLY A 673 -29.09 -11.97 3.74
C GLY A 673 -29.87 -10.73 3.31
N GLU A 674 -31.02 -10.90 2.62
CA GLU A 674 -31.90 -9.79 2.25
C GLU A 674 -32.43 -9.06 3.49
N GLU A 675 -32.93 -9.78 4.49
CA GLU A 675 -33.44 -9.20 5.74
C GLU A 675 -32.33 -8.49 6.53
N LEU A 676 -31.14 -9.09 6.64
CA LEU A 676 -29.99 -8.47 7.31
C LEU A 676 -29.55 -7.18 6.63
N MET A 677 -29.46 -7.17 5.30
CA MET A 677 -29.09 -5.97 4.54
C MET A 677 -30.18 -4.88 4.56
N LYS A 678 -31.45 -5.28 4.60
CA LYS A 678 -32.58 -4.34 4.65
C LYS A 678 -32.79 -3.73 6.03
N ASN A 679 -32.72 -4.58 7.06
CA ASN A 679 -33.10 -4.19 8.43
C ASN A 679 -31.89 -3.79 9.28
N GLY A 680 -30.66 -4.11 8.83
CA GLY A 680 -29.47 -3.93 9.64
C GLY A 680 -29.41 -4.88 10.85
N LEU A 681 -28.49 -4.58 11.75
CA LEU A 681 -28.22 -5.36 12.95
C LEU A 681 -28.03 -4.41 14.14
N THR A 682 -28.57 -4.77 15.29
CA THR A 682 -28.35 -4.01 16.53
C THR A 682 -27.43 -4.77 17.46
N CYS A 683 -26.36 -4.13 17.92
CA CYS A 683 -25.44 -4.70 18.90
C CYS A 683 -25.53 -3.92 20.21
N LEU A 684 -25.66 -4.63 21.32
CA LEU A 684 -25.71 -4.08 22.67
C LEU A 684 -24.40 -4.39 23.39
N ILE A 685 -23.65 -3.36 23.74
CA ILE A 685 -22.43 -3.41 24.59
C ILE A 685 -22.70 -2.49 25.78
N PRO A 686 -23.19 -3.06 26.92
CA PRO A 686 -23.54 -2.26 28.11
C PRO A 686 -22.34 -1.73 28.87
N GLU A 687 -21.19 -2.32 28.69
CA GLU A 687 -19.92 -1.91 29.32
C GLU A 687 -19.53 -0.49 28.85
N ALA A 688 -18.77 0.23 29.65
CA ALA A 688 -18.31 1.59 29.33
C ALA A 688 -17.47 1.63 28.05
N THR A 689 -16.70 0.57 27.84
CA THR A 689 -15.91 0.37 26.61
C THR A 689 -15.94 -1.10 26.24
N GLY A 690 -15.85 -1.43 24.96
CA GLY A 690 -15.87 -2.82 24.55
C GLY A 690 -15.83 -3.01 23.04
N SER A 691 -15.73 -4.26 22.63
CA SER A 691 -15.75 -4.64 21.23
C SER A 691 -16.56 -5.92 21.01
N GLU A 692 -16.99 -6.14 19.78
CA GLU A 692 -17.68 -7.35 19.37
C GLU A 692 -17.26 -7.75 17.96
N ILE A 693 -17.27 -9.05 17.69
CA ILE A 693 -17.17 -9.60 16.34
C ILE A 693 -18.46 -10.39 16.09
N VAL A 694 -19.14 -10.08 14.98
CA VAL A 694 -20.31 -10.84 14.53
C VAL A 694 -19.94 -11.57 13.25
N LEU A 695 -20.05 -12.90 13.27
CA LEU A 695 -19.84 -13.76 12.11
C LEU A 695 -21.18 -14.07 11.44
N PHE A 696 -21.26 -13.82 10.14
CA PHE A 696 -22.43 -14.20 9.33
C PHE A 696 -22.21 -15.62 8.79
N ARG A 697 -22.62 -16.63 9.57
CA ARG A 697 -22.49 -18.05 9.21
C ARG A 697 -23.64 -18.51 8.37
N VAL A 698 -23.36 -19.13 7.22
CA VAL A 698 -24.38 -19.70 6.34
C VAL A 698 -24.94 -20.99 6.96
N GLU A 699 -26.27 -21.06 7.18
CA GLU A 699 -26.92 -22.24 7.75
C GLU A 699 -26.76 -23.44 6.85
N GLY A 700 -26.53 -24.63 7.48
CA GLY A 700 -26.36 -25.90 6.81
C GLY A 700 -25.03 -26.14 6.12
N LYS A 701 -24.06 -25.19 6.25
CA LYS A 701 -22.72 -25.33 5.67
C LYS A 701 -21.60 -25.48 6.70
N SER A 702 -21.84 -25.13 7.98
CA SER A 702 -20.85 -25.33 9.06
C SER A 702 -21.05 -26.74 9.69
N SER A 703 -19.96 -27.48 9.93
CA SER A 703 -20.00 -28.69 10.76
C SER A 703 -20.29 -28.31 12.21
N GLU A 704 -20.91 -29.25 13.00
CA GLU A 704 -21.15 -29.01 14.43
C GLU A 704 -19.85 -28.76 15.22
N GLU A 705 -18.72 -29.33 14.80
CA GLU A 705 -17.39 -29.09 15.38
C GLU A 705 -16.91 -27.64 15.19
N GLU A 706 -17.30 -26.98 14.11
CA GLU A 706 -16.94 -25.59 13.82
C GLU A 706 -17.69 -24.55 14.65
N ARG A 707 -18.79 -24.95 15.31
CA ARG A 707 -19.55 -24.07 16.24
C ARG A 707 -18.81 -23.79 17.55
N TYR A 708 -17.77 -24.57 17.85
CA TYR A 708 -17.01 -24.50 19.11
C TYR A 708 -15.64 -23.79 18.97
N PHE A 709 -15.43 -23.01 17.93
CA PHE A 709 -14.16 -22.31 17.72
C PHE A 709 -13.88 -21.21 18.75
N PHE A 710 -14.85 -20.79 19.55
CA PHE A 710 -14.71 -19.72 20.55
C PHE A 710 -15.43 -20.03 21.84
#